data_2e90d8678fcf66a1b25e6c7b022b6396
#
_entry.id   2e90d8678fcf66a1b25e6c7b022b6396
#
_cell.length_a   1.000
_cell.length_b   1.000
_cell.length_c   1.000
_cell.angle_alpha   90.00
_cell.angle_beta   90.00
_cell.angle_gamma   90.00
#
_symmetry.space_group_name_H-M   'P 1'
#
loop_
_entity.id
_entity.type
_entity.pdbx_description
1 polymer ?
#
loop_
_entity_poly.entity_id
_entity_poly.type
_entity_poly.pdbx_seq_one_letter_code
_entity_poly.pdbx_strand_id
1 'polypeptide(L)'
;MKSKRVEKPWGHEEWLALNDKYCYKRIYINAGTRTSFQYHNFKQETNYIISGTAEVWLENDNNVIEKSIMNAGDYFDVSPPKKHRVIAITDVILQEVSTPHVDDVIRLQDDAERTDGRIESEHINPAICILAAGFGKRLENLTENINKALLPVEDKAIISHIIDLTPASFDIVVALGYSANLVKGYLKIAHPDRNFTFVDVDKIDGHGSGPGYSLRSCREHLQRPFYFITADCIVDNLPSLDTNWLGVFRTGIPELYSTVDFDEQNNIVQFSNKSSDGFEHAFIGLAAIKEYKIFWSELDKNIKSSGEVVSAFYNIKAYKDFKVQKLNWTDTGTIDNYIKIRNNKHSLAKTTGECLYRIKNKCPSCGQNTDSKCIKVFPKEISNKIKRIDYLKSFIPHVTTKDNHTLSYNWIAGDTLYAIDNVSLYKKFVEWSYNNLWKPVECKNFNELHDNFYRKKTEQRIKQYMECKILRKHVEINSVNNKYCGSIQDLLDNIDWNMLSRIPTNLFHGDLQFDNIIYNNDNDGFTMIDWRDDFGGSPDFGDVYYDLAKLYGSFLINYREMRNNNNASISIWDGNVSLNLIDHSPGLVELRDSHWFDKWIESHNFDLHTIKILTSIIFLNMSPLHELPFKDYLFYRGKEMLHDCYR
;
A
#
# COMPACT_ATOMS: atom_id res chain seq x y z
N MET A 1 -21.62 16.98 -10.70
CA MET A 1 -20.46 17.74 -10.17
C MET A 1 -20.81 19.23 -10.25
N LYS A 2 -20.54 20.02 -9.20
CA LYS A 2 -20.70 21.49 -9.27
C LYS A 2 -19.37 22.09 -9.68
N SER A 3 -19.37 23.06 -10.62
CA SER A 3 -18.19 23.83 -10.99
C SER A 3 -17.68 24.62 -9.78
N LYS A 4 -16.36 24.80 -9.67
CA LYS A 4 -15.75 25.67 -8.66
C LYS A 4 -15.78 27.11 -9.17
N ARG A 5 -16.43 28.02 -8.47
CA ARG A 5 -16.44 29.44 -8.79
C ARG A 5 -15.35 30.18 -8.02
N VAL A 6 -14.58 31.03 -8.72
CA VAL A 6 -13.50 31.85 -8.16
C VAL A 6 -13.74 33.32 -8.55
N GLU A 7 -13.97 34.17 -7.56
CA GLU A 7 -14.20 35.60 -7.77
C GLU A 7 -12.91 36.32 -8.17
N LYS A 8 -13.00 37.25 -9.10
CA LYS A 8 -11.90 38.07 -9.63
C LYS A 8 -12.29 39.55 -9.62
N PRO A 9 -11.33 40.49 -9.57
CA PRO A 9 -11.64 41.92 -9.64
C PRO A 9 -12.39 42.35 -10.90
N TRP A 10 -12.25 41.57 -11.97
CA TRP A 10 -12.85 41.83 -13.28
C TRP A 10 -14.09 40.95 -13.57
N GLY A 11 -14.53 40.07 -12.62
CA GLY A 11 -15.65 39.17 -12.81
C GLY A 11 -15.45 37.87 -12.04
N HIS A 12 -15.50 36.71 -12.70
CA HIS A 12 -15.26 35.42 -12.03
C HIS A 12 -14.82 34.33 -13.03
N GLU A 13 -14.24 33.27 -12.49
CA GLU A 13 -13.95 32.03 -13.21
C GLU A 13 -14.80 30.89 -12.69
N GLU A 14 -15.33 30.05 -13.57
CA GLU A 14 -15.90 28.75 -13.27
C GLU A 14 -14.91 27.66 -13.73
N TRP A 15 -14.37 26.93 -12.79
CA TRP A 15 -13.47 25.82 -13.08
C TRP A 15 -14.29 24.55 -13.31
N LEU A 16 -14.33 24.10 -14.55
CA LEU A 16 -15.12 22.96 -15.01
C LEU A 16 -14.33 21.68 -14.88
N ALA A 17 -13.02 21.70 -15.12
CA ALA A 17 -12.12 20.60 -14.89
C ALA A 17 -10.70 21.11 -14.55
N LEU A 18 -10.04 20.39 -13.63
CA LEU A 18 -8.61 20.52 -13.38
C LEU A 18 -8.10 19.12 -13.04
N ASN A 19 -7.17 18.63 -13.83
CA ASN A 19 -6.51 17.33 -13.64
C ASN A 19 -5.02 17.45 -14.01
N ASP A 20 -4.30 16.35 -14.00
CA ASP A 20 -2.87 16.28 -14.32
C ASP A 20 -2.50 16.62 -15.78
N LYS A 21 -3.48 16.71 -16.67
CA LYS A 21 -3.25 16.93 -18.12
C LYS A 21 -3.69 18.30 -18.59
N TYR A 22 -4.81 18.79 -18.07
CA TYR A 22 -5.37 20.08 -18.51
C TYR A 22 -6.19 20.76 -17.41
N CYS A 23 -6.37 22.07 -17.60
CA CYS A 23 -7.36 22.88 -16.92
C CYS A 23 -8.40 23.36 -17.95
N TYR A 24 -9.69 23.33 -17.57
CA TYR A 24 -10.80 23.81 -18.36
C TYR A 24 -11.63 24.77 -17.54
N LYS A 25 -11.72 26.04 -18.00
CA LYS A 25 -12.42 27.11 -17.31
C LYS A 25 -13.39 27.82 -18.22
N ARG A 26 -14.41 28.38 -17.63
CA ARG A 26 -15.22 29.46 -18.20
C ARG A 26 -14.96 30.73 -17.43
N ILE A 27 -14.63 31.82 -18.11
CA ILE A 27 -14.18 33.07 -17.56
C ILE A 27 -15.19 34.14 -17.94
N TYR A 28 -15.73 34.83 -16.94
CA TYR A 28 -16.72 35.90 -17.11
C TYR A 28 -16.02 37.22 -16.77
N ILE A 29 -15.93 38.14 -17.74
CA ILE A 29 -15.30 39.46 -17.59
C ILE A 29 -16.36 40.52 -17.78
N ASN A 30 -16.58 41.35 -16.77
CA ASN A 30 -17.56 42.42 -16.80
C ASN A 30 -17.15 43.52 -17.76
N ALA A 31 -18.10 44.14 -18.47
CA ALA A 31 -17.86 45.28 -19.37
C ALA A 31 -17.05 46.40 -18.69
N GLY A 32 -16.05 46.94 -19.40
CA GLY A 32 -15.18 47.99 -18.90
C GLY A 32 -14.08 47.53 -17.94
N THR A 33 -14.00 46.25 -17.63
CA THR A 33 -12.91 45.68 -16.81
C THR A 33 -11.91 44.91 -17.67
N ARG A 34 -10.77 44.54 -17.08
CA ARG A 34 -9.69 43.87 -17.78
C ARG A 34 -8.94 42.90 -16.88
N THR A 35 -8.37 41.83 -17.49
CA THR A 35 -7.47 40.92 -16.81
C THR A 35 -6.13 41.58 -16.54
N SER A 36 -5.26 41.00 -15.68
CA SER A 36 -3.88 41.43 -15.55
C SER A 36 -3.14 41.38 -16.89
N PHE A 37 -2.17 42.28 -17.09
CA PHE A 37 -1.17 42.11 -18.15
C PHE A 37 -0.11 41.15 -17.60
N GLN A 38 -0.01 39.97 -18.17
CA GLN A 38 0.71 38.86 -17.58
C GLN A 38 1.35 37.95 -18.62
N TYR A 39 2.25 37.09 -18.16
CA TYR A 39 2.76 35.96 -18.94
C TYR A 39 2.90 34.70 -18.06
N HIS A 40 3.16 33.57 -18.70
CA HIS A 40 3.38 32.30 -18.07
C HIS A 40 4.73 31.71 -18.43
N ASN A 41 5.37 30.95 -17.52
CA ASN A 41 6.62 30.25 -17.82
C ASN A 41 6.37 28.86 -18.41
N PHE A 42 5.25 28.23 -18.03
CA PHE A 42 4.92 26.83 -18.37
C PHE A 42 3.50 26.67 -18.92
N LYS A 43 2.55 27.52 -18.48
CA LYS A 43 1.15 27.42 -18.88
C LYS A 43 0.98 27.82 -20.34
N GLN A 44 0.49 26.86 -21.13
CA GLN A 44 -0.04 27.10 -22.48
C GLN A 44 -1.55 27.11 -22.43
N GLU A 45 -2.20 28.04 -23.10
CA GLU A 45 -3.66 28.17 -23.09
C GLU A 45 -4.21 28.55 -24.47
N THR A 46 -5.42 28.04 -24.74
CA THR A 46 -6.29 28.43 -25.86
C THR A 46 -7.55 29.04 -25.27
N ASN A 47 -7.86 30.24 -25.69
CA ASN A 47 -9.02 31.01 -25.25
C ASN A 47 -10.01 31.20 -26.41
N TYR A 48 -11.26 30.78 -26.24
CA TYR A 48 -12.34 30.94 -27.20
C TYR A 48 -13.40 31.88 -26.65
N ILE A 49 -13.82 32.90 -27.41
CA ILE A 49 -14.85 33.87 -27.02
C ILE A 49 -16.22 33.26 -27.30
N ILE A 50 -16.97 32.91 -26.25
CA ILE A 50 -18.33 32.37 -26.35
C ILE A 50 -19.33 33.49 -26.62
N SER A 51 -19.15 34.65 -25.97
CA SER A 51 -20.02 35.82 -26.13
C SER A 51 -19.29 37.12 -25.77
N GLY A 52 -19.78 38.23 -26.33
CA GLY A 52 -19.24 39.58 -26.09
C GLY A 52 -18.14 39.97 -27.06
N THR A 53 -17.58 41.18 -26.83
CA THR A 53 -16.50 41.82 -27.61
C THR A 53 -15.40 42.20 -26.66
N ALA A 54 -14.16 41.84 -26.98
CA ALA A 54 -12.96 42.16 -26.21
C ALA A 54 -11.85 42.76 -27.08
N GLU A 55 -11.03 43.66 -26.49
CA GLU A 55 -9.71 43.98 -27.02
C GLU A 55 -8.69 43.02 -26.39
N VAL A 56 -8.05 42.20 -27.21
CA VAL A 56 -7.04 41.22 -26.79
C VAL A 56 -5.65 41.77 -27.10
N TRP A 57 -4.81 41.87 -26.09
CA TRP A 57 -3.39 42.19 -26.23
C TRP A 57 -2.61 40.89 -26.21
N LEU A 58 -1.82 40.64 -27.25
CA LEU A 58 -1.02 39.42 -27.35
C LEU A 58 0.37 39.75 -27.93
N GLU A 59 1.42 39.25 -27.30
CA GLU A 59 2.77 39.35 -27.79
C GLU A 59 2.99 38.44 -29.00
N ASN A 60 3.44 38.99 -30.11
CA ASN A 60 3.78 38.23 -31.30
C ASN A 60 5.22 37.65 -31.22
N ASP A 61 5.64 36.93 -32.26
CA ASP A 61 6.97 36.29 -32.29
C ASP A 61 8.14 37.25 -32.40
N ASN A 62 7.86 38.53 -32.67
CA ASN A 62 8.84 39.62 -32.66
C ASN A 62 8.90 40.41 -31.33
N ASN A 63 8.28 39.88 -30.26
CA ASN A 63 8.14 40.51 -28.95
C ASN A 63 7.40 41.86 -28.95
N VAL A 64 6.49 42.07 -29.92
CA VAL A 64 5.63 43.26 -30.03
C VAL A 64 4.23 42.89 -29.55
N ILE A 65 3.62 43.76 -28.73
CA ILE A 65 2.23 43.59 -28.29
C ILE A 65 1.30 44.07 -29.42
N GLU A 66 0.59 43.12 -29.99
CA GLU A 66 -0.50 43.37 -30.91
C GLU A 66 -1.83 43.47 -30.17
N LYS A 67 -2.70 44.40 -30.65
CA LYS A 67 -4.02 44.65 -30.07
C LYS A 67 -5.07 44.36 -31.13
N SER A 68 -5.94 43.42 -30.83
CA SER A 68 -6.96 42.97 -31.75
C SER A 68 -8.35 43.03 -31.10
N ILE A 69 -9.34 43.53 -31.83
CA ILE A 69 -10.74 43.40 -31.40
C ILE A 69 -11.23 42.04 -31.82
N MET A 70 -11.67 41.30 -30.83
CA MET A 70 -12.19 39.93 -31.02
C MET A 70 -13.66 39.82 -30.54
N ASN A 71 -14.46 39.03 -31.24
CA ASN A 71 -15.89 38.86 -31.02
C ASN A 71 -16.22 37.39 -30.73
N ALA A 72 -17.45 37.14 -30.36
CA ALA A 72 -17.94 35.78 -30.20
C ALA A 72 -17.64 34.93 -31.46
N GLY A 73 -17.03 33.76 -31.27
CA GLY A 73 -16.55 32.87 -32.33
C GLY A 73 -15.04 32.95 -32.59
N ASP A 74 -14.36 34.04 -32.18
CA ASP A 74 -12.92 34.17 -32.32
C ASP A 74 -12.17 33.42 -31.20
N TYR A 75 -10.92 33.04 -31.47
CA TYR A 75 -10.04 32.41 -30.49
C TYR A 75 -8.60 32.93 -30.61
N PHE A 76 -7.82 32.75 -29.53
CA PHE A 76 -6.40 33.05 -29.51
C PHE A 76 -5.64 32.07 -28.62
N ASP A 77 -4.40 31.79 -29.00
CA ASP A 77 -3.48 30.91 -28.29
C ASP A 77 -2.41 31.75 -27.58
N VAL A 78 -2.12 31.36 -26.33
CA VAL A 78 -1.02 31.96 -25.56
C VAL A 78 -0.02 30.86 -25.24
N SER A 79 1.12 30.90 -25.91
CA SER A 79 2.27 30.04 -25.63
C SER A 79 3.24 30.74 -24.68
N PRO A 80 3.82 30.02 -23.71
CA PRO A 80 4.87 30.61 -22.85
C PRO A 80 6.08 31.09 -23.67
N PRO A 81 6.72 32.21 -23.32
CA PRO A 81 6.37 33.17 -22.28
C PRO A 81 5.63 34.41 -22.81
N LYS A 82 4.73 34.27 -23.77
CA LYS A 82 4.02 35.41 -24.42
C LYS A 82 3.17 36.20 -23.44
N LYS A 83 3.32 37.52 -23.50
CA LYS A 83 2.57 38.48 -22.68
C LYS A 83 1.19 38.71 -23.29
N HIS A 84 0.17 38.74 -22.43
CA HIS A 84 -1.21 38.89 -22.89
C HIS A 84 -2.11 39.59 -21.87
N ARG A 85 -3.24 40.13 -22.36
CA ARG A 85 -4.33 40.72 -21.56
C ARG A 85 -5.62 40.70 -22.36
N VAL A 86 -6.74 40.55 -21.68
CA VAL A 86 -8.09 40.71 -22.23
C VAL A 86 -8.77 41.90 -21.58
N ILE A 87 -9.32 42.82 -22.39
CA ILE A 87 -10.08 43.98 -21.97
C ILE A 87 -11.52 43.80 -22.49
N ALA A 88 -12.49 43.71 -21.62
CA ALA A 88 -13.86 43.53 -21.99
C ALA A 88 -14.52 44.84 -22.44
N ILE A 89 -14.90 44.97 -23.69
CA ILE A 89 -15.65 46.10 -24.24
C ILE A 89 -17.15 45.97 -23.87
N THR A 90 -17.70 44.76 -24.01
CA THR A 90 -18.99 44.35 -23.48
C THR A 90 -18.76 43.28 -22.42
N ASP A 91 -19.80 42.76 -21.76
CA ASP A 91 -19.66 41.55 -20.96
C ASP A 91 -19.14 40.41 -21.83
N VAL A 92 -18.04 39.78 -21.43
CA VAL A 92 -17.34 38.74 -22.19
C VAL A 92 -17.38 37.41 -21.45
N ILE A 93 -17.70 36.35 -22.18
CA ILE A 93 -17.52 34.98 -21.71
C ILE A 93 -16.44 34.30 -22.54
N LEU A 94 -15.33 33.94 -21.89
CA LEU A 94 -14.26 33.15 -22.48
C LEU A 94 -14.34 31.71 -22.03
N GLN A 95 -13.94 30.83 -22.90
CA GLN A 95 -13.71 29.42 -22.59
C GLN A 95 -12.20 29.14 -22.74
N GLU A 96 -11.54 28.89 -21.64
CA GLU A 96 -10.10 28.58 -21.58
C GLU A 96 -9.88 27.08 -21.43
N VAL A 97 -9.05 26.51 -22.31
CA VAL A 97 -8.42 25.21 -22.13
C VAL A 97 -6.92 25.44 -22.02
N SER A 98 -6.31 24.96 -20.95
CA SER A 98 -4.89 25.19 -20.70
C SER A 98 -4.21 23.97 -20.08
N THR A 99 -2.88 23.96 -20.11
CA THR A 99 -2.10 23.04 -19.30
C THR A 99 -2.39 23.30 -17.80
N PRO A 100 -2.18 22.33 -16.88
CA PRO A 100 -2.64 22.43 -15.49
C PRO A 100 -1.86 23.40 -14.60
N HIS A 101 -0.96 24.22 -15.15
CA HIS A 101 -0.08 25.15 -14.43
C HIS A 101 -0.83 26.43 -14.00
N VAL A 102 -1.91 26.29 -13.24
CA VAL A 102 -2.83 27.37 -12.88
C VAL A 102 -2.25 28.43 -11.93
N ASP A 103 -1.14 28.13 -11.28
CA ASP A 103 -0.42 29.03 -10.37
C ASP A 103 0.74 29.79 -11.07
N ASP A 104 1.02 29.44 -12.31
CA ASP A 104 2.09 30.04 -13.13
C ASP A 104 1.59 31.32 -13.79
N VAL A 105 1.44 32.39 -13.01
CA VAL A 105 1.03 33.74 -13.48
C VAL A 105 2.02 34.77 -13.01
N ILE A 106 2.76 35.40 -13.96
CA ILE A 106 3.66 36.54 -13.70
C ILE A 106 2.95 37.80 -14.16
N ARG A 107 2.60 38.68 -13.22
CA ARG A 107 1.88 39.93 -13.50
C ARG A 107 2.82 41.09 -13.72
N LEU A 108 2.71 41.72 -14.88
CA LEU A 108 3.45 42.92 -15.25
C LEU A 108 2.66 44.18 -14.90
N GLN A 109 1.34 44.13 -15.04
CA GLN A 109 0.41 45.19 -14.62
C GLN A 109 -0.88 44.58 -14.13
N ASP A 110 -1.38 45.04 -13.02
CA ASP A 110 -2.65 44.59 -12.44
C ASP A 110 -3.37 45.77 -11.75
N ASP A 111 -4.63 46.01 -12.14
CA ASP A 111 -5.40 47.15 -11.63
C ASP A 111 -5.81 46.99 -10.15
N ALA A 112 -5.73 45.79 -9.62
CA ALA A 112 -6.00 45.46 -8.23
C ALA A 112 -4.73 45.22 -7.40
N GLU A 113 -3.55 45.57 -7.95
CA GLU A 113 -2.24 45.41 -7.30
C GLU A 113 -1.94 44.01 -6.78
N ARG A 114 -2.48 42.97 -7.45
CA ARG A 114 -2.27 41.57 -7.09
C ARG A 114 -0.83 41.16 -7.36
N THR A 115 -0.27 40.38 -6.46
CA THR A 115 1.07 39.79 -6.62
C THR A 115 1.11 38.68 -7.67
N ASP A 116 2.31 38.25 -8.05
CA ASP A 116 2.50 37.11 -8.93
C ASP A 116 1.93 35.80 -8.34
N GLY A 117 1.57 34.88 -9.22
CA GLY A 117 0.98 33.64 -8.86
C GLY A 117 -0.50 33.77 -8.48
N ARG A 118 -1.04 32.76 -7.83
CA ARG A 118 -2.40 32.77 -7.33
C ARG A 118 -2.48 33.59 -6.03
N ILE A 119 -3.56 34.34 -5.82
CA ILE A 119 -3.73 35.20 -4.64
C ILE A 119 -4.44 34.42 -3.54
N GLU A 120 -4.14 34.69 -2.26
CA GLU A 120 -4.77 34.01 -1.11
C GLU A 120 -6.31 34.07 -1.13
N SER A 121 -6.89 35.22 -1.51
CA SER A 121 -8.34 35.39 -1.69
C SER A 121 -8.94 34.53 -2.80
N GLU A 122 -8.14 33.98 -3.70
CA GLU A 122 -8.55 33.09 -4.79
C GLU A 122 -8.57 31.62 -4.37
N HIS A 123 -8.45 31.32 -3.07
CA HIS A 123 -8.37 29.99 -2.48
C HIS A 123 -7.21 29.14 -3.05
N ILE A 124 -5.98 29.55 -2.73
CA ILE A 124 -4.82 28.67 -2.89
C ILE A 124 -5.01 27.50 -1.92
N ASN A 125 -5.35 26.34 -2.44
CA ASN A 125 -5.20 25.12 -1.67
C ASN A 125 -3.70 24.82 -1.59
N PRO A 126 -3.09 24.77 -0.41
CA PRO A 126 -1.74 24.27 -0.29
C PRO A 126 -1.60 22.91 -0.93
N ALA A 127 -0.44 22.60 -1.45
CA ALA A 127 -0.14 21.25 -1.91
C ALA A 127 0.68 20.51 -0.85
N ILE A 128 0.53 19.19 -0.80
CA ILE A 128 1.47 18.31 -0.09
C ILE A 128 2.13 17.37 -1.09
N CYS A 129 3.47 17.30 -1.05
CA CYS A 129 4.23 16.37 -1.85
C CYS A 129 4.70 15.19 -0.98
N ILE A 130 4.28 13.98 -1.29
CA ILE A 130 4.68 12.75 -0.59
C ILE A 130 5.78 12.07 -1.40
N LEU A 131 6.96 11.90 -0.78
CA LEU A 131 8.14 11.33 -1.42
C LEU A 131 8.18 9.82 -1.22
N ALA A 132 7.61 9.08 -2.17
CA ALA A 132 7.46 7.63 -2.14
C ALA A 132 8.23 6.89 -3.26
N ALA A 133 9.28 7.50 -3.85
CA ALA A 133 9.99 6.92 -4.99
C ALA A 133 11.05 5.87 -4.62
N GLY A 134 11.62 5.92 -3.41
CA GLY A 134 12.79 5.14 -3.02
C GLY A 134 12.51 3.67 -2.68
N PHE A 135 13.55 2.82 -2.75
CA PHE A 135 13.51 1.38 -2.45
C PHE A 135 13.29 1.02 -0.98
N GLY A 136 13.58 1.92 -0.04
CA GLY A 136 13.51 1.59 1.39
C GLY A 136 14.58 0.60 1.87
N LYS A 137 15.80 0.64 1.32
CA LYS A 137 16.90 -0.33 1.57
C LYS A 137 17.18 -0.64 3.05
N ARG A 138 16.94 0.32 3.96
CA ARG A 138 17.10 0.14 5.42
C ARG A 138 16.04 -0.75 6.08
N LEU A 139 15.01 -1.15 5.33
CA LEU A 139 13.94 -2.05 5.75
C LEU A 139 14.14 -3.48 5.22
N GLU A 140 15.27 -3.73 4.53
CA GLU A 140 15.74 -5.03 4.07
C GLU A 140 14.65 -5.84 3.33
N ASN A 141 14.40 -7.07 3.78
CA ASN A 141 13.44 -7.99 3.18
C ASN A 141 11.98 -7.48 3.20
N LEU A 142 11.64 -6.55 4.09
CA LEU A 142 10.28 -6.00 4.18
C LEU A 142 9.89 -5.19 2.94
N THR A 143 10.85 -4.61 2.23
CA THR A 143 10.64 -3.78 1.03
C THR A 143 11.18 -4.41 -0.24
N GLU A 144 11.56 -5.69 -0.21
CA GLU A 144 12.08 -6.39 -1.39
C GLU A 144 11.09 -6.40 -2.56
N ASN A 145 9.79 -6.51 -2.28
CA ASN A 145 8.75 -6.63 -3.29
C ASN A 145 7.62 -5.59 -3.16
N ILE A 146 7.71 -4.67 -2.21
CA ILE A 146 6.69 -3.67 -1.96
C ILE A 146 7.31 -2.32 -1.57
N ASN A 147 6.66 -1.22 -1.94
CA ASN A 147 7.11 0.11 -1.55
C ASN A 147 6.93 0.33 -0.04
N LYS A 148 7.90 0.97 0.64
CA LYS A 148 7.84 1.29 2.07
C LYS A 148 6.59 2.06 2.48
N ALA A 149 6.07 2.91 1.59
CA ALA A 149 4.84 3.67 1.82
C ALA A 149 3.60 2.79 2.04
N LEU A 150 3.65 1.54 1.56
CA LEU A 150 2.59 0.54 1.70
C LEU A 150 2.79 -0.40 2.90
N LEU A 151 3.85 -0.28 3.68
CA LEU A 151 4.00 -1.10 4.88
C LEU A 151 2.86 -0.77 5.87
N PRO A 152 2.20 -1.79 6.44
CA PRO A 152 1.07 -1.58 7.34
C PRO A 152 1.53 -1.15 8.74
N VAL A 153 0.94 -0.05 9.21
CA VAL A 153 1.01 0.39 10.60
C VAL A 153 -0.42 0.45 11.13
N GLU A 154 -0.72 -0.29 12.20
CA GLU A 154 -2.09 -0.55 12.63
C GLU A 154 -2.91 -1.16 11.48
N ASP A 155 -4.02 -0.52 11.13
CA ASP A 155 -4.96 -0.96 10.11
C ASP A 155 -4.68 -0.38 8.70
N LYS A 156 -3.67 0.50 8.53
CA LYS A 156 -3.48 1.32 7.34
C LYS A 156 -2.06 1.24 6.81
N ALA A 157 -1.87 1.57 5.53
CA ALA A 157 -0.54 1.84 4.97
C ALA A 157 0.05 3.13 5.57
N ILE A 158 1.37 3.21 5.69
CA ILE A 158 2.07 4.41 6.18
C ILE A 158 1.60 5.67 5.43
N ILE A 159 1.48 5.60 4.10
CA ILE A 159 1.04 6.73 3.29
C ILE A 159 -0.38 7.21 3.64
N SER A 160 -1.26 6.32 4.10
CA SER A 160 -2.61 6.70 4.53
C SER A 160 -2.62 7.51 5.82
N HIS A 161 -1.68 7.28 6.74
CA HIS A 161 -1.54 8.13 7.93
C HIS A 161 -1.19 9.57 7.54
N ILE A 162 -0.36 9.76 6.52
CA ILE A 162 0.00 11.09 5.99
C ILE A 162 -1.23 11.76 5.33
N ILE A 163 -1.98 11.00 4.52
CA ILE A 163 -3.16 11.53 3.81
C ILE A 163 -4.28 11.90 4.77
N ASP A 164 -4.48 11.12 5.83
CA ASP A 164 -5.52 11.38 6.84
C ASP A 164 -5.27 12.67 7.64
N LEU A 165 -4.00 13.07 7.80
CA LEU A 165 -3.60 14.35 8.39
C LEU A 165 -3.77 15.52 7.43
N THR A 166 -3.80 15.25 6.13
CA THR A 166 -3.83 16.28 5.10
C THR A 166 -5.26 16.78 4.91
N PRO A 167 -5.54 18.09 5.07
CA PRO A 167 -6.88 18.63 4.85
C PRO A 167 -7.46 18.25 3.48
N ALA A 168 -8.78 18.04 3.42
CA ALA A 168 -9.45 17.60 2.19
C ALA A 168 -9.28 18.57 1.01
N SER A 169 -9.05 19.84 1.30
CA SER A 169 -8.82 20.88 0.30
C SER A 169 -7.44 20.86 -0.34
N PHE A 170 -6.46 20.12 0.21
CA PHE A 170 -5.10 20.09 -0.32
C PHE A 170 -5.01 19.24 -1.58
N ASP A 171 -4.23 19.69 -2.54
CA ASP A 171 -3.79 18.86 -3.66
C ASP A 171 -2.63 17.97 -3.20
N ILE A 172 -2.71 16.68 -3.55
CA ILE A 172 -1.70 15.69 -3.14
C ILE A 172 -0.87 15.31 -4.36
N VAL A 173 0.42 15.64 -4.32
CA VAL A 173 1.42 15.22 -5.31
C VAL A 173 2.20 14.04 -4.73
N VAL A 174 2.31 12.95 -5.47
CA VAL A 174 3.04 11.75 -5.00
C VAL A 174 4.17 11.46 -5.96
N ALA A 175 5.41 11.60 -5.47
CA ALA A 175 6.62 11.19 -6.21
C ALA A 175 6.76 9.67 -6.11
N LEU A 176 6.72 8.98 -7.23
CA LEU A 176 6.70 7.53 -7.34
C LEU A 176 7.91 7.01 -8.10
N GLY A 177 8.35 5.81 -7.78
CA GLY A 177 9.45 5.12 -8.44
C GLY A 177 9.32 3.62 -8.21
N TYR A 178 10.00 3.08 -7.20
CA TYR A 178 9.92 1.66 -6.88
C TYR A 178 8.49 1.21 -6.56
N SER A 179 8.01 0.17 -7.23
CA SER A 179 6.65 -0.39 -7.09
C SER A 179 5.52 0.66 -7.22
N ALA A 180 5.69 1.64 -8.11
CA ALA A 180 4.76 2.76 -8.32
C ALA A 180 3.31 2.31 -8.54
N ASN A 181 3.10 1.25 -9.33
CA ASN A 181 1.75 0.75 -9.65
C ASN A 181 1.00 0.27 -8.42
N LEU A 182 1.69 -0.35 -7.45
CA LEU A 182 1.08 -0.81 -6.20
C LEU A 182 0.60 0.37 -5.37
N VAL A 183 1.40 1.44 -5.29
CA VAL A 183 1.02 2.68 -4.56
C VAL A 183 -0.16 3.36 -5.24
N LYS A 184 -0.12 3.52 -6.57
CA LYS A 184 -1.21 4.11 -7.37
C LYS A 184 -2.52 3.31 -7.18
N GLY A 185 -2.46 1.98 -7.28
CA GLY A 185 -3.61 1.09 -7.10
C GLY A 185 -4.23 1.22 -5.70
N TYR A 186 -3.40 1.14 -4.66
CA TYR A 186 -3.82 1.31 -3.27
C TYR A 186 -4.51 2.66 -3.03
N LEU A 187 -3.86 3.76 -3.41
CA LEU A 187 -4.36 5.12 -3.13
C LEU A 187 -5.71 5.40 -3.78
N LYS A 188 -5.93 4.96 -5.02
CA LYS A 188 -7.22 5.11 -5.71
C LYS A 188 -8.37 4.41 -5.01
N ILE A 189 -8.09 3.29 -4.32
CA ILE A 189 -9.08 2.49 -3.61
C ILE A 189 -9.27 2.97 -2.17
N ALA A 190 -8.16 3.29 -1.49
CA ALA A 190 -8.17 3.69 -0.09
C ALA A 190 -8.69 5.12 0.12
N HIS A 191 -8.44 6.01 -0.84
CA HIS A 191 -8.78 7.44 -0.76
C HIS A 191 -9.46 7.94 -2.05
N PRO A 192 -10.63 7.39 -2.42
CA PRO A 192 -11.30 7.69 -3.70
C PRO A 192 -11.76 9.15 -3.83
N ASP A 193 -11.95 9.83 -2.70
CA ASP A 193 -12.41 11.24 -2.65
C ASP A 193 -11.25 12.25 -2.70
N ARG A 194 -10.00 11.78 -2.83
CA ARG A 194 -8.80 12.63 -2.91
C ARG A 194 -8.31 12.73 -4.33
N ASN A 195 -7.85 13.93 -4.70
CA ASN A 195 -7.19 14.17 -5.98
C ASN A 195 -5.69 13.94 -5.84
N PHE A 196 -5.16 13.01 -6.65
CA PHE A 196 -3.73 12.70 -6.68
C PHE A 196 -3.11 13.11 -8.01
N THR A 197 -1.98 13.80 -7.94
CA THR A 197 -1.06 13.96 -9.05
C THR A 197 0.12 13.01 -8.84
N PHE A 198 0.25 12.01 -9.71
CA PHE A 198 1.34 11.04 -9.64
C PHE A 198 2.49 11.47 -10.56
N VAL A 199 3.69 11.57 -10.01
CA VAL A 199 4.90 11.93 -10.74
C VAL A 199 5.87 10.77 -10.70
N ASP A 200 6.16 10.17 -11.85
CA ASP A 200 7.11 9.08 -11.94
C ASP A 200 8.54 9.64 -11.96
N VAL A 201 9.36 9.24 -10.98
CA VAL A 201 10.76 9.65 -10.81
C VAL A 201 11.65 8.67 -11.56
N ASP A 202 12.39 9.17 -12.53
CA ASP A 202 13.24 8.35 -13.41
C ASP A 202 14.52 7.84 -12.72
N LYS A 203 15.05 8.60 -11.75
CA LYS A 203 16.28 8.28 -11.03
C LYS A 203 16.01 7.99 -9.55
N ILE A 204 15.82 6.72 -9.23
CA ILE A 204 15.47 6.25 -7.88
C ILE A 204 16.65 5.65 -7.10
N ASP A 205 17.81 5.42 -7.75
CA ASP A 205 19.02 4.85 -7.15
C ASP A 205 20.31 5.44 -7.74
N GLY A 206 21.42 5.26 -7.06
CA GLY A 206 22.75 5.68 -7.46
C GLY A 206 23.07 7.15 -7.11
N HIS A 207 24.24 7.62 -7.58
CA HIS A 207 24.74 8.96 -7.26
C HIS A 207 23.78 10.04 -7.76
N GLY A 208 23.41 10.98 -6.87
CA GLY A 208 22.49 12.11 -7.17
C GLY A 208 21.00 11.72 -7.16
N SER A 209 20.61 10.46 -6.85
CA SER A 209 19.25 10.13 -6.42
C SER A 209 19.06 10.56 -4.96
N GLY A 210 17.80 10.77 -4.57
CA GLY A 210 17.48 11.10 -3.17
C GLY A 210 16.18 11.90 -3.05
N PRO A 211 15.79 12.26 -1.82
CA PRO A 211 14.54 13.00 -1.58
C PRO A 211 14.48 14.36 -2.32
N GLY A 212 15.60 15.06 -2.45
CA GLY A 212 15.68 16.30 -3.18
C GLY A 212 15.44 16.13 -4.68
N TYR A 213 16.01 15.08 -5.28
CA TYR A 213 15.77 14.75 -6.68
C TYR A 213 14.30 14.39 -6.94
N SER A 214 13.73 13.55 -6.08
CA SER A 214 12.31 13.16 -6.16
C SER A 214 11.39 14.37 -6.03
N LEU A 215 11.69 15.29 -5.11
CA LEU A 215 10.93 16.53 -4.94
C LEU A 215 11.08 17.46 -6.16
N ARG A 216 12.30 17.57 -6.71
CA ARG A 216 12.55 18.36 -7.93
C ARG A 216 11.77 17.85 -9.13
N SER A 217 11.59 16.54 -9.26
CA SER A 217 10.76 15.95 -10.32
C SER A 217 9.29 16.36 -10.22
N CYS A 218 8.82 16.75 -9.02
CA CYS A 218 7.47 17.25 -8.78
C CYS A 218 7.32 18.77 -8.93
N ARG A 219 8.38 19.50 -9.28
CA ARG A 219 8.44 20.95 -9.26
C ARG A 219 7.30 21.64 -10.00
N GLU A 220 6.94 21.16 -11.19
CA GLU A 220 5.89 21.76 -12.02
C GLU A 220 4.53 21.80 -11.33
N HIS A 221 4.25 20.82 -10.46
CA HIS A 221 3.01 20.72 -9.69
C HIS A 221 3.05 21.49 -8.35
N LEU A 222 4.20 22.05 -7.98
CA LEU A 222 4.48 22.69 -6.69
C LEU A 222 4.90 24.17 -6.86
N GLN A 223 4.35 24.89 -7.87
CA GLN A 223 4.59 26.32 -8.09
C GLN A 223 3.67 27.20 -7.23
N ARG A 224 3.61 26.88 -5.93
CA ARG A 224 2.81 27.51 -4.86
C ARG A 224 3.38 27.14 -3.50
N PRO A 225 2.94 27.74 -2.40
CA PRO A 225 3.29 27.25 -1.07
C PRO A 225 2.88 25.78 -0.91
N PHE A 226 3.78 24.95 -0.38
CA PHE A 226 3.56 23.51 -0.28
C PHE A 226 4.24 22.89 0.95
N TYR A 227 3.74 21.73 1.33
CA TYR A 227 4.43 20.82 2.23
C TYR A 227 5.14 19.72 1.43
N PHE A 228 6.23 19.21 1.95
CA PHE A 228 6.71 17.91 1.52
C PHE A 228 6.95 17.01 2.73
N ILE A 229 6.75 15.71 2.53
CA ILE A 229 6.92 14.68 3.55
C ILE A 229 7.50 13.42 2.92
N THR A 230 8.44 12.77 3.63
CA THR A 230 8.94 11.44 3.24
C THR A 230 7.94 10.37 3.65
N ALA A 231 7.78 9.33 2.82
CA ALA A 231 6.77 8.28 3.01
C ALA A 231 7.06 7.31 4.19
N ASP A 232 8.05 7.58 5.01
CA ASP A 232 8.40 6.88 6.25
C ASP A 232 8.22 7.76 7.51
N CYS A 233 7.62 8.92 7.35
CA CYS A 233 7.41 9.89 8.42
C CYS A 233 5.93 9.91 8.84
N ILE A 234 5.62 9.46 10.05
CA ILE A 234 4.30 9.59 10.66
C ILE A 234 4.39 10.62 11.79
N VAL A 235 3.48 11.61 11.77
CA VAL A 235 3.37 12.66 12.78
C VAL A 235 1.92 12.79 13.26
N ASP A 236 1.73 13.41 14.43
CA ASP A 236 0.38 13.53 15.03
C ASP A 236 -0.41 14.71 14.46
N ASN A 237 0.25 15.72 13.93
CA ASN A 237 -0.38 16.92 13.39
C ASN A 237 0.44 17.54 12.26
N LEU A 238 -0.23 18.35 11.45
CA LEU A 238 0.38 19.14 10.37
C LEU A 238 0.21 20.63 10.73
N PRO A 239 1.28 21.33 11.23
CA PRO A 239 1.22 22.76 11.53
C PRO A 239 0.92 23.60 10.29
N SER A 240 0.36 24.82 10.48
CA SER A 240 0.00 25.71 9.40
C SER A 240 1.23 26.15 8.57
N LEU A 241 0.99 26.54 7.30
CA LEU A 241 2.03 27.00 6.37
C LEU A 241 2.08 28.54 6.34
N ASP A 242 2.17 29.18 7.50
CA ASP A 242 2.24 30.65 7.62
C ASP A 242 3.66 31.18 7.37
N THR A 243 4.66 30.35 7.65
CA THR A 243 6.10 30.65 7.43
C THR A 243 6.78 29.40 6.85
N ASN A 244 8.05 29.51 6.44
CA ASN A 244 8.88 28.33 6.18
C ASN A 244 9.22 27.65 7.49
N TRP A 245 9.08 26.32 7.56
CA TRP A 245 9.53 25.55 8.72
C TRP A 245 9.94 24.12 8.40
N LEU A 246 10.78 23.55 9.27
CA LEU A 246 11.18 22.14 9.26
C LEU A 246 10.65 21.43 10.51
N GLY A 247 10.12 20.22 10.32
CA GLY A 247 9.79 19.35 11.43
C GLY A 247 11.05 18.74 12.03
N VAL A 248 11.17 18.83 13.36
CA VAL A 248 12.32 18.28 14.10
C VAL A 248 11.89 17.45 15.29
N PHE A 249 12.74 16.47 15.62
CA PHE A 249 12.57 15.60 16.79
C PHE A 249 13.92 15.36 17.47
N ARG A 250 13.94 15.28 18.80
CA ARG A 250 15.19 15.05 19.54
C ARG A 250 15.71 13.64 19.27
N THR A 251 16.97 13.53 18.87
CA THR A 251 17.63 12.25 18.56
C THR A 251 18.81 12.01 19.49
N GLY A 252 19.08 10.73 19.81
CA GLY A 252 20.30 10.30 20.47
C GLY A 252 21.39 9.76 19.52
N ILE A 253 21.10 9.75 18.19
CA ILE A 253 21.94 9.14 17.14
C ILE A 253 22.04 10.07 15.93
N PRO A 254 22.72 11.24 16.07
CA PRO A 254 22.77 12.26 15.03
C PRO A 254 23.39 11.78 13.71
N GLU A 255 24.25 10.78 13.75
CA GLU A 255 24.90 10.19 12.56
C GLU A 255 23.92 9.53 11.58
N LEU A 256 22.70 9.18 12.02
CA LEU A 256 21.69 8.58 11.14
C LEU A 256 20.85 9.60 10.40
N TYR A 257 20.85 10.86 10.83
CA TYR A 257 19.94 11.91 10.36
C TYR A 257 20.68 13.18 9.94
N SER A 258 20.04 13.98 9.10
CA SER A 258 20.40 15.41 8.99
C SER A 258 19.88 16.11 10.24
N THR A 259 20.73 16.83 10.95
CA THR A 259 20.40 17.48 12.20
C THR A 259 20.44 18.99 12.08
N VAL A 260 19.69 19.69 12.93
CA VAL A 260 19.41 21.11 12.86
C VAL A 260 19.72 21.78 14.19
N ASP A 261 20.47 22.90 14.15
CA ASP A 261 20.65 23.82 15.25
C ASP A 261 19.73 25.03 15.10
N PHE A 262 19.17 25.54 16.20
CA PHE A 262 18.24 26.67 16.19
C PHE A 262 18.28 27.45 17.51
N ASP A 263 17.93 28.75 17.43
CA ASP A 263 17.91 29.67 18.55
C ASP A 263 16.67 29.50 19.46
N GLU A 264 16.62 30.29 20.54
CA GLU A 264 15.50 30.30 21.50
C GLU A 264 14.16 30.70 20.88
N GLN A 265 14.17 31.42 19.74
CA GLN A 265 13.00 31.82 18.96
C GLN A 265 12.61 30.77 17.90
N ASN A 266 13.28 29.61 17.91
CA ASN A 266 13.15 28.52 16.94
C ASN A 266 13.61 28.88 15.51
N ASN A 267 14.38 29.93 15.31
CA ASN A 267 14.96 30.20 13.99
C ASN A 267 16.15 29.26 13.75
N ILE A 268 16.24 28.73 12.54
CA ILE A 268 17.31 27.80 12.16
C ILE A 268 18.64 28.57 12.04
N VAL A 269 19.66 28.04 12.70
CA VAL A 269 21.02 28.60 12.68
C VAL A 269 21.92 27.88 11.68
N GLN A 270 21.94 26.53 11.75
CA GLN A 270 22.77 25.71 10.86
C GLN A 270 22.30 24.26 10.78
N PHE A 271 22.88 23.52 9.82
CA PHE A 271 22.64 22.11 9.59
C PHE A 271 23.92 21.28 9.72
N SER A 272 23.79 20.03 10.17
CA SER A 272 24.80 18.98 10.05
C SER A 272 24.18 17.77 9.36
N ASN A 273 24.89 17.19 8.40
CA ASN A 273 24.35 16.10 7.61
C ASN A 273 25.04 14.77 7.99
N LYS A 274 24.33 13.91 8.74
CA LYS A 274 24.73 12.54 9.10
C LYS A 274 26.14 12.48 9.70
N SER A 275 26.36 13.27 10.75
CA SER A 275 27.65 13.38 11.46
C SER A 275 27.50 12.96 12.91
N SER A 276 28.52 12.27 13.47
CA SER A 276 28.59 11.98 14.92
C SER A 276 28.64 13.23 15.77
N ASP A 277 29.15 14.34 15.23
CA ASP A 277 29.18 15.66 15.87
C ASP A 277 27.95 16.52 15.49
N GLY A 278 26.84 15.85 15.07
CA GLY A 278 25.60 16.50 14.73
C GLY A 278 24.86 17.07 15.95
N PHE A 279 23.80 17.84 15.67
CA PHE A 279 22.99 18.49 16.70
C PHE A 279 21.97 17.52 17.32
N GLU A 280 21.38 17.91 18.45
CA GLU A 280 20.40 17.10 19.20
C GLU A 280 19.07 16.85 18.46
N HIS A 281 18.76 17.64 17.43
CA HIS A 281 17.46 17.56 16.76
C HIS A 281 17.61 17.11 15.30
N ALA A 282 17.02 15.96 15.01
CA ALA A 282 16.93 15.41 13.66
C ALA A 282 15.85 16.11 12.85
N PHE A 283 16.14 16.41 11.58
CA PHE A 283 15.13 16.75 10.58
C PHE A 283 14.35 15.47 10.21
N ILE A 284 13.05 15.46 10.45
CA ILE A 284 12.19 14.28 10.33
C ILE A 284 11.67 13.99 8.91
N GLY A 285 12.09 14.79 7.91
CA GLY A 285 11.62 14.61 6.53
C GLY A 285 10.29 15.29 6.21
N LEU A 286 9.78 16.16 7.09
CA LEU A 286 8.57 16.97 6.88
C LEU A 286 8.94 18.45 6.94
N ALA A 287 8.51 19.23 5.93
CA ALA A 287 8.70 20.67 5.91
C ALA A 287 7.52 21.39 5.24
N ALA A 288 7.34 22.65 5.60
CA ALA A 288 6.46 23.59 4.93
C ALA A 288 7.26 24.69 4.26
N ILE A 289 7.00 24.91 2.99
CA ILE A 289 7.73 25.84 2.12
C ILE A 289 6.76 26.92 1.64
N LYS A 290 6.81 28.08 2.26
CA LYS A 290 6.06 29.28 1.85
C LYS A 290 6.76 29.99 0.67
N GLU A 291 8.06 30.18 0.79
CA GLU A 291 8.88 30.87 -0.20
C GLU A 291 9.39 29.87 -1.27
N TYR A 292 8.47 29.20 -1.95
CA TYR A 292 8.78 28.13 -2.91
C TYR A 292 9.72 28.56 -4.04
N LYS A 293 9.67 29.82 -4.51
CA LYS A 293 10.57 30.32 -5.54
C LYS A 293 12.03 30.31 -5.07
N ILE A 294 12.27 30.74 -3.83
CA ILE A 294 13.60 30.73 -3.21
C ILE A 294 14.05 29.27 -3.03
N PHE A 295 13.15 28.42 -2.49
CA PHE A 295 13.44 27.00 -2.30
C PHE A 295 13.91 26.32 -3.58
N TRP A 296 13.19 26.51 -4.70
CA TRP A 296 13.58 25.91 -5.98
C TRP A 296 14.91 26.44 -6.50
N SER A 297 15.18 27.74 -6.36
CA SER A 297 16.46 28.34 -6.73
C SER A 297 17.63 27.73 -5.94
N GLU A 298 17.48 27.59 -4.62
CA GLU A 298 18.52 27.04 -3.75
C GLU A 298 18.70 25.53 -3.97
N LEU A 299 17.62 24.79 -4.18
CA LEU A 299 17.69 23.36 -4.51
C LEU A 299 18.44 23.13 -5.82
N ASP A 300 18.15 23.88 -6.88
CA ASP A 300 18.80 23.73 -8.20
C ASP A 300 20.30 24.04 -8.16
N LYS A 301 20.75 24.95 -7.31
CA LYS A 301 22.18 25.25 -7.13
C LYS A 301 22.95 24.08 -6.55
N ASN A 302 22.35 23.33 -5.64
CA ASN A 302 23.06 22.41 -4.77
C ASN A 302 22.74 20.92 -5.03
N ILE A 303 21.66 20.60 -5.76
CA ILE A 303 21.14 19.23 -5.91
C ILE A 303 22.10 18.30 -6.66
N LYS A 304 22.91 18.82 -7.58
CA LYS A 304 23.81 18.00 -8.42
C LYS A 304 24.84 17.22 -7.62
N SER A 305 25.18 17.67 -6.42
CA SER A 305 26.22 17.07 -5.59
C SER A 305 25.73 15.94 -4.69
N SER A 306 24.47 15.92 -4.26
CA SER A 306 24.02 14.97 -3.25
C SER A 306 22.64 14.33 -3.49
N GLY A 307 21.75 14.98 -4.26
CA GLY A 307 20.34 14.56 -4.38
C GLY A 307 19.50 14.77 -3.12
N GLU A 308 20.08 15.28 -2.04
CA GLU A 308 19.42 15.47 -0.75
C GLU A 308 18.62 16.79 -0.70
N VAL A 309 17.44 16.74 -0.07
CA VAL A 309 16.57 17.92 0.05
C VAL A 309 17.15 18.99 0.95
N VAL A 310 17.93 18.62 1.97
CA VAL A 310 18.58 19.59 2.89
C VAL A 310 19.55 20.52 2.17
N SER A 311 19.99 20.18 0.97
CA SER A 311 20.83 21.06 0.14
C SER A 311 20.13 22.37 -0.23
N ALA A 312 18.79 22.40 -0.27
CA ALA A 312 18.02 23.63 -0.47
C ALA A 312 18.11 24.60 0.73
N PHE A 313 18.52 24.12 1.88
CA PHE A 313 18.50 24.87 3.14
C PHE A 313 19.90 25.33 3.58
N TYR A 314 20.98 25.00 2.86
CA TYR A 314 22.34 25.41 3.23
C TYR A 314 22.51 26.94 3.25
N ASN A 315 21.78 27.67 2.42
CA ASN A 315 21.75 29.11 2.44
C ASN A 315 20.52 29.65 3.20
N ILE A 316 20.49 29.45 4.51
CA ILE A 316 19.37 29.86 5.37
C ILE A 316 19.03 31.33 5.22
N LYS A 317 20.06 32.22 5.02
CA LYS A 317 19.90 33.65 4.88
C LYS A 317 19.11 34.06 3.64
N ALA A 318 18.93 33.17 2.68
CA ALA A 318 18.09 33.43 1.52
C ALA A 318 16.59 33.50 1.87
N TYR A 319 16.18 32.85 2.97
CA TYR A 319 14.80 32.82 3.42
C TYR A 319 14.51 33.91 4.42
N LYS A 320 13.33 34.53 4.35
CA LYS A 320 12.96 35.64 5.22
C LYS A 320 12.69 35.21 6.66
N ASP A 321 11.92 34.12 6.81
CA ASP A 321 11.61 33.49 8.10
C ASP A 321 11.68 32.00 7.94
N PHE A 322 12.61 31.34 8.66
CA PHE A 322 12.76 29.90 8.58
C PHE A 322 12.92 29.32 9.98
N LYS A 323 11.92 28.53 10.42
CA LYS A 323 11.79 28.05 11.79
C LYS A 323 11.83 26.52 11.89
N VAL A 324 11.99 26.02 13.09
CA VAL A 324 11.73 24.61 13.41
C VAL A 324 10.36 24.46 14.05
N GLN A 325 9.71 23.30 13.78
CA GLN A 325 8.52 22.81 14.48
C GLN A 325 8.87 21.50 15.17
N LYS A 326 8.78 21.47 16.49
CA LYS A 326 8.98 20.25 17.29
C LYS A 326 7.71 19.40 17.18
N LEU A 327 7.82 18.19 16.61
CA LEU A 327 6.68 17.31 16.34
C LEU A 327 6.89 15.95 17.00
N ASN A 328 5.80 15.32 17.41
CA ASN A 328 5.82 13.91 17.78
C ASN A 328 5.99 13.10 16.49
N TRP A 329 7.08 12.39 16.39
CA TRP A 329 7.47 11.67 15.19
C TRP A 329 7.61 10.17 15.45
N THR A 330 7.02 9.39 14.57
CA THR A 330 7.22 7.94 14.50
C THR A 330 8.03 7.63 13.24
N ASP A 331 9.29 7.26 13.41
CA ASP A 331 10.19 6.85 12.33
C ASP A 331 9.91 5.40 11.94
N THR A 332 9.45 5.20 10.71
CA THR A 332 9.25 3.86 10.12
C THR A 332 10.34 3.50 9.11
N GLY A 333 11.41 4.27 9.01
CA GLY A 333 12.44 4.18 7.99
C GLY A 333 13.52 3.12 8.22
N THR A 334 13.55 2.46 9.39
CA THR A 334 14.49 1.37 9.73
C THR A 334 13.74 0.13 10.19
N ILE A 335 14.36 -1.06 9.99
CA ILE A 335 13.73 -2.33 10.35
C ILE A 335 13.43 -2.42 11.86
N ASP A 336 14.36 -2.01 12.70
CA ASP A 336 14.21 -2.05 14.16
C ASP A 336 13.06 -1.16 14.65
N ASN A 337 12.96 0.06 14.13
CA ASN A 337 11.90 0.99 14.48
C ASN A 337 10.54 0.46 13.99
N TYR A 338 10.49 -0.03 12.75
CA TYR A 338 9.26 -0.58 12.18
C TYR A 338 8.76 -1.81 12.98
N ILE A 339 9.66 -2.74 13.35
CA ILE A 339 9.29 -3.91 14.16
C ILE A 339 8.78 -3.50 15.54
N LYS A 340 9.41 -2.52 16.21
CA LYS A 340 8.92 -2.00 17.49
C LYS A 340 7.51 -1.44 17.39
N ILE A 341 7.24 -0.65 16.34
CA ILE A 341 5.91 -0.07 16.09
C ILE A 341 4.89 -1.16 15.82
N ARG A 342 5.22 -2.13 14.98
CA ARG A 342 4.36 -3.25 14.63
C ARG A 342 4.00 -4.12 15.84
N ASN A 343 4.94 -4.37 16.73
CA ASN A 343 4.72 -5.18 17.94
C ASN A 343 3.88 -4.44 19.01
N ASN A 344 4.02 -3.12 19.09
CA ASN A 344 3.27 -2.29 20.04
C ASN A 344 1.85 -1.95 19.56
N LYS A 345 1.65 -1.97 18.25
CA LYS A 345 0.37 -1.64 17.59
C LYS A 345 -0.04 -2.84 16.77
N HIS A 346 -1.08 -3.57 17.15
CA HIS A 346 -1.57 -4.76 16.45
C HIS A 346 -1.70 -4.49 14.95
N SER A 347 -0.73 -4.96 14.18
CA SER A 347 -0.71 -4.79 12.72
C SER A 347 -1.27 -6.02 12.03
N LEU A 348 -2.09 -5.81 10.99
CA LEU A 348 -2.65 -6.86 10.13
C LEU A 348 -1.62 -7.45 9.13
N ALA A 349 -0.33 -7.11 9.26
CA ALA A 349 0.71 -7.56 8.33
C ALA A 349 0.91 -9.07 8.33
N LYS A 350 0.89 -9.69 7.14
CA LYS A 350 1.25 -11.10 6.93
C LYS A 350 2.74 -11.24 6.59
N THR A 351 3.29 -12.41 6.88
CA THR A 351 4.72 -12.75 6.66
C THR A 351 5.08 -12.97 5.18
N THR A 352 4.10 -13.02 4.27
CA THR A 352 4.27 -13.39 2.85
C THR A 352 4.51 -12.21 1.90
N GLY A 353 4.69 -11.00 2.42
CA GLY A 353 4.81 -9.77 1.61
C GLY A 353 3.48 -9.21 1.12
N GLU A 354 2.36 -9.89 1.36
CA GLU A 354 1.02 -9.36 1.14
C GLU A 354 0.68 -8.34 2.23
N CYS A 355 0.09 -7.21 1.84
CA CYS A 355 -0.38 -6.21 2.77
C CYS A 355 -1.91 -6.21 2.84
N LEU A 356 -2.41 -6.21 4.08
CA LEU A 356 -3.83 -6.16 4.40
C LEU A 356 -4.13 -4.87 5.16
N TYR A 357 -5.17 -4.15 4.74
CA TYR A 357 -5.59 -2.89 5.36
C TYR A 357 -7.09 -2.90 5.64
N ARG A 358 -7.48 -2.21 6.72
CA ARG A 358 -8.87 -1.90 7.04
C ARG A 358 -9.07 -0.39 7.01
N ILE A 359 -9.71 0.10 5.98
CA ILE A 359 -10.01 1.53 5.85
C ILE A 359 -11.43 1.78 6.38
N LYS A 360 -11.52 2.63 7.40
CA LYS A 360 -12.80 3.07 7.96
C LYS A 360 -13.32 4.23 7.12
N ASN A 361 -14.44 4.04 6.43
CA ASN A 361 -15.10 5.12 5.73
C ASN A 361 -15.74 6.07 6.75
N LYS A 362 -15.55 7.37 6.56
CA LYS A 362 -16.28 8.40 7.34
C LYS A 362 -17.47 8.88 6.52
N CYS A 363 -18.62 8.96 7.14
CA CYS A 363 -19.79 9.61 6.53
C CYS A 363 -19.47 11.09 6.25
N PRO A 364 -19.57 11.57 5.00
CA PRO A 364 -19.26 12.97 4.67
C PRO A 364 -20.15 13.99 5.39
N SER A 365 -21.36 13.59 5.79
CA SER A 365 -22.35 14.50 6.40
C SER A 365 -22.32 14.54 7.93
N CYS A 366 -21.97 13.44 8.59
CA CYS A 366 -22.00 13.36 10.07
C CYS A 366 -20.66 13.00 10.70
N GLY A 367 -19.62 12.67 9.91
CA GLY A 367 -18.30 12.29 10.40
C GLY A 367 -18.22 10.91 11.10
N GLN A 368 -19.36 10.21 11.23
CA GLN A 368 -19.41 8.88 11.86
C GLN A 368 -18.77 7.83 10.95
N ASN A 369 -18.12 6.83 11.55
CA ASN A 369 -17.59 5.70 10.80
C ASN A 369 -18.75 4.91 10.19
N THR A 370 -18.71 4.75 8.87
CA THR A 370 -19.56 3.83 8.11
C THR A 370 -18.83 2.51 7.91
N ASP A 371 -19.36 1.63 7.06
CA ASP A 371 -18.76 0.34 6.76
C ASP A 371 -17.27 0.46 6.42
N SER A 372 -16.47 -0.39 7.05
CA SER A 372 -15.03 -0.46 6.77
C SER A 372 -14.80 -1.25 5.48
N LYS A 373 -13.79 -0.84 4.71
CA LYS A 373 -13.33 -1.55 3.53
C LYS A 373 -12.05 -2.34 3.86
N CYS A 374 -11.99 -3.58 3.41
CA CYS A 374 -10.78 -4.37 3.39
C CYS A 374 -10.06 -4.15 2.06
N ILE A 375 -8.76 -3.86 2.08
CA ILE A 375 -7.91 -3.74 0.90
C ILE A 375 -6.74 -4.69 1.06
N LYS A 376 -6.49 -5.51 0.03
CA LYS A 376 -5.32 -6.40 -0.06
C LYS A 376 -4.46 -5.99 -1.23
N VAL A 377 -3.16 -5.76 -0.97
CA VAL A 377 -2.16 -5.45 -2.01
C VAL A 377 -1.18 -6.62 -2.11
N PHE A 378 -0.96 -7.07 -3.32
CA PHE A 378 -0.12 -8.21 -3.64
C PHE A 378 1.08 -7.76 -4.47
N PRO A 379 2.33 -8.12 -4.08
CA PRO A 379 3.52 -7.82 -4.86
C PRO A 379 3.53 -8.47 -6.24
N LYS A 380 2.95 -9.67 -6.35
CA LYS A 380 2.82 -10.44 -7.61
C LYS A 380 1.43 -10.23 -8.21
N GLU A 381 1.34 -10.41 -9.53
CA GLU A 381 0.05 -10.40 -10.22
C GLU A 381 -0.87 -11.51 -9.73
N ILE A 382 -2.15 -11.16 -9.58
CA ILE A 382 -3.21 -12.03 -9.03
C ILE A 382 -4.26 -12.41 -10.08
N SER A 383 -3.90 -12.45 -11.35
CA SER A 383 -4.82 -12.78 -12.44
C SER A 383 -5.58 -14.10 -12.21
N ASN A 384 -4.89 -15.13 -11.71
CA ASN A 384 -5.51 -16.41 -11.36
C ASN A 384 -6.45 -16.28 -10.16
N LYS A 385 -6.07 -15.52 -9.12
CA LYS A 385 -6.92 -15.26 -7.96
C LYS A 385 -8.21 -14.54 -8.36
N ILE A 386 -8.13 -13.61 -9.31
CA ILE A 386 -9.29 -12.88 -9.85
C ILE A 386 -10.23 -13.83 -10.61
N LYS A 387 -9.72 -14.75 -11.43
CA LYS A 387 -10.55 -15.77 -12.11
C LYS A 387 -11.31 -16.64 -11.14
N ARG A 388 -10.70 -16.98 -10.01
CA ARG A 388 -11.34 -17.82 -8.98
C ARG A 388 -12.52 -17.15 -8.28
N ILE A 389 -12.61 -15.80 -8.30
CA ILE A 389 -13.76 -15.08 -7.74
C ILE A 389 -15.07 -15.55 -8.36
N ASP A 390 -15.10 -15.82 -9.66
CA ASP A 390 -16.32 -16.23 -10.37
C ASP A 390 -16.84 -17.60 -9.89
N TYR A 391 -15.95 -18.53 -9.52
CA TYR A 391 -16.31 -19.81 -8.93
C TYR A 391 -16.77 -19.68 -7.47
N LEU A 392 -16.07 -18.86 -6.69
CA LEU A 392 -16.24 -18.78 -5.24
C LEU A 392 -17.20 -17.67 -4.77
N LYS A 393 -17.78 -16.88 -5.66
CA LYS A 393 -18.54 -15.64 -5.36
C LYS A 393 -19.66 -15.79 -4.33
N SER A 394 -20.25 -17.00 -4.18
CA SER A 394 -21.30 -17.26 -3.19
C SER A 394 -20.77 -17.52 -1.79
N PHE A 395 -19.46 -17.70 -1.62
CA PHE A 395 -18.81 -18.15 -0.39
C PHE A 395 -17.74 -17.19 0.14
N ILE A 396 -17.33 -16.23 -0.70
CA ILE A 396 -16.33 -15.22 -0.39
C ILE A 396 -16.99 -13.85 -0.31
N PRO A 397 -16.31 -12.83 0.28
CA PRO A 397 -16.82 -11.46 0.28
C PRO A 397 -17.09 -10.97 -1.13
N HIS A 398 -18.10 -10.13 -1.30
CA HIS A 398 -18.34 -9.45 -2.56
C HIS A 398 -17.18 -8.49 -2.87
N VAL A 399 -16.38 -8.83 -3.89
CA VAL A 399 -15.23 -8.04 -4.30
C VAL A 399 -15.71 -6.78 -5.04
N THR A 400 -15.44 -5.62 -4.47
CA THR A 400 -15.89 -4.30 -4.98
C THR A 400 -14.91 -3.71 -5.99
N THR A 401 -13.62 -3.98 -5.85
CA THR A 401 -12.57 -3.51 -6.76
C THR A 401 -11.50 -4.58 -6.92
N LYS A 402 -11.08 -4.80 -8.17
CA LYS A 402 -10.01 -5.73 -8.51
C LYS A 402 -9.14 -5.16 -9.61
N ASP A 403 -7.84 -5.23 -9.44
CA ASP A 403 -6.84 -5.02 -10.49
C ASP A 403 -5.76 -6.10 -10.40
N ASN A 404 -4.72 -6.02 -11.23
CA ASN A 404 -3.68 -7.05 -11.28
C ASN A 404 -2.92 -7.27 -9.96
N HIS A 405 -3.02 -6.35 -9.02
CA HIS A 405 -2.26 -6.39 -7.76
C HIS A 405 -3.11 -6.09 -6.52
N THR A 406 -4.39 -5.73 -6.68
CA THR A 406 -5.19 -5.23 -5.56
C THR A 406 -6.59 -5.83 -5.58
N LEU A 407 -7.05 -6.27 -4.42
CA LEU A 407 -8.45 -6.64 -4.17
C LEU A 407 -9.03 -5.78 -3.06
N SER A 408 -10.29 -5.37 -3.22
CA SER A 408 -11.03 -4.77 -2.13
C SER A 408 -12.45 -5.32 -2.01
N TYR A 409 -12.92 -5.39 -0.75
CA TYR A 409 -14.26 -5.83 -0.40
C TYR A 409 -14.67 -5.17 0.92
N ASN A 410 -15.97 -5.17 1.23
CA ASN A 410 -16.45 -4.65 2.51
C ASN A 410 -15.91 -5.50 3.66
N TRP A 411 -15.55 -4.86 4.78
CA TRP A 411 -15.13 -5.57 5.98
C TRP A 411 -16.25 -6.48 6.46
N ILE A 412 -15.91 -7.73 6.75
CA ILE A 412 -16.87 -8.74 7.16
C ILE A 412 -17.02 -8.66 8.68
N ALA A 413 -18.25 -8.50 9.15
CA ALA A 413 -18.57 -8.62 10.56
C ALA A 413 -18.48 -10.08 11.01
N GLY A 414 -18.00 -10.33 12.22
CA GLY A 414 -17.81 -11.65 12.78
C GLY A 414 -16.37 -11.95 13.14
N ASP A 415 -16.14 -13.15 13.64
CA ASP A 415 -14.84 -13.63 14.08
C ASP A 415 -14.44 -14.91 13.33
N THR A 416 -13.14 -15.19 13.27
CA THR A 416 -12.64 -16.44 12.68
C THR A 416 -13.00 -17.61 13.59
N LEU A 417 -13.15 -18.79 12.99
CA LEU A 417 -13.49 -19.98 13.79
C LEU A 417 -12.46 -20.30 14.87
N TYR A 418 -11.17 -20.01 14.64
CA TYR A 418 -10.15 -20.12 15.69
C TYR A 418 -10.34 -19.12 16.84
N ALA A 419 -10.86 -17.91 16.56
CA ALA A 419 -11.11 -16.94 17.60
C ALA A 419 -12.32 -17.30 18.47
N ILE A 420 -13.32 -17.95 17.87
CA ILE A 420 -14.55 -18.37 18.56
C ILE A 420 -14.32 -19.68 19.36
N ASP A 421 -13.51 -20.60 18.83
CA ASP A 421 -13.19 -21.91 19.38
C ASP A 421 -14.41 -22.69 19.91
N ASN A 422 -15.40 -22.92 19.06
CA ASN A 422 -16.65 -23.57 19.43
C ASN A 422 -16.85 -24.89 18.69
N VAL A 423 -17.00 -25.97 19.43
CA VAL A 423 -17.16 -27.35 18.93
C VAL A 423 -18.34 -27.48 17.95
N SER A 424 -19.49 -26.90 18.27
CA SER A 424 -20.67 -26.98 17.41
C SER A 424 -20.48 -26.24 16.10
N LEU A 425 -19.79 -25.09 16.12
CA LEU A 425 -19.50 -24.33 14.91
C LEU A 425 -18.47 -25.01 14.01
N TYR A 426 -17.45 -25.66 14.56
CA TYR A 426 -16.53 -26.47 13.79
C TYR A 426 -17.27 -27.61 13.05
N LYS A 427 -18.12 -28.34 13.77
CA LYS A 427 -18.95 -29.42 13.19
C LYS A 427 -19.89 -28.87 12.10
N LYS A 428 -20.57 -27.78 12.39
CA LYS A 428 -21.47 -27.10 11.44
C LYS A 428 -20.73 -26.64 10.18
N PHE A 429 -19.52 -26.12 10.30
CA PHE A 429 -18.72 -25.69 9.15
C PHE A 429 -18.31 -26.88 8.26
N VAL A 430 -17.92 -28.00 8.83
CA VAL A 430 -17.56 -29.19 8.07
C VAL A 430 -18.76 -29.70 7.26
N GLU A 431 -19.95 -29.83 7.89
CA GLU A 431 -21.20 -30.20 7.21
C GLU A 431 -21.58 -29.20 6.12
N TRP A 432 -21.45 -27.91 6.41
CA TRP A 432 -21.71 -26.88 5.43
C TRP A 432 -20.77 -26.97 4.23
N SER A 433 -19.48 -27.25 4.45
CA SER A 433 -18.49 -27.41 3.39
C SER A 433 -18.79 -28.60 2.51
N TYR A 434 -19.18 -29.74 3.10
CA TYR A 434 -19.60 -30.92 2.38
C TYR A 434 -20.81 -30.69 1.46
N ASN A 435 -21.79 -29.96 1.98
CA ASN A 435 -23.02 -29.67 1.25
C ASN A 435 -22.84 -28.59 0.17
N ASN A 436 -21.86 -27.72 0.27
CA ASN A 436 -21.74 -26.53 -0.59
C ASN A 436 -20.47 -26.50 -1.46
N LEU A 437 -19.29 -26.90 -0.93
CA LEU A 437 -18.01 -26.70 -1.60
C LEU A 437 -17.54 -27.93 -2.39
N TRP A 438 -17.63 -29.11 -1.80
CA TRP A 438 -16.97 -30.33 -2.34
C TRP A 438 -17.82 -31.03 -3.41
N LYS A 439 -18.04 -30.29 -4.51
CA LYS A 439 -18.81 -30.78 -5.66
C LYS A 439 -17.86 -31.30 -6.74
N PRO A 440 -17.93 -32.60 -7.09
CA PRO A 440 -17.08 -33.18 -8.13
C PRO A 440 -17.35 -32.56 -9.51
N VAL A 441 -16.31 -32.41 -10.30
CA VAL A 441 -16.38 -32.02 -11.72
C VAL A 441 -15.42 -32.86 -12.55
N GLU A 442 -15.63 -32.91 -13.85
CA GLU A 442 -14.68 -33.59 -14.76
C GLU A 442 -13.48 -32.69 -15.07
N CYS A 443 -12.28 -33.27 -15.00
CA CYS A 443 -11.04 -32.63 -15.40
C CYS A 443 -10.12 -33.62 -16.10
N LYS A 444 -9.92 -33.45 -17.41
CA LYS A 444 -9.18 -34.41 -18.24
C LYS A 444 -7.69 -34.50 -17.89
N ASN A 445 -7.07 -33.44 -17.48
CA ASN A 445 -5.63 -33.39 -17.15
C ASN A 445 -5.36 -33.36 -15.64
N PHE A 446 -6.31 -33.82 -14.81
CA PHE A 446 -6.20 -33.69 -13.37
C PHE A 446 -4.99 -34.43 -12.78
N ASN A 447 -4.57 -35.54 -13.36
CA ASN A 447 -3.37 -36.26 -12.92
C ASN A 447 -2.10 -35.43 -13.02
N GLU A 448 -1.95 -34.63 -14.08
CA GLU A 448 -0.81 -33.72 -14.25
C GLU A 448 -0.84 -32.59 -13.22
N LEU A 449 -2.01 -31.96 -13.01
CA LEU A 449 -2.19 -30.92 -11.99
C LEU A 449 -1.87 -31.46 -10.59
N HIS A 450 -2.31 -32.67 -10.29
CA HIS A 450 -2.08 -33.38 -9.04
C HIS A 450 -0.57 -33.62 -8.80
N ASP A 451 0.15 -34.16 -9.82
CA ASP A 451 1.59 -34.38 -9.73
C ASP A 451 2.38 -33.08 -9.51
N ASN A 452 2.05 -32.03 -10.28
CA ASN A 452 2.66 -30.73 -10.15
C ASN A 452 2.44 -30.11 -8.75
N PHE A 453 1.22 -30.23 -8.21
CA PHE A 453 0.84 -29.61 -6.96
C PHE A 453 1.33 -30.34 -5.74
N TYR A 454 1.29 -31.67 -5.75
CA TYR A 454 1.72 -32.46 -4.60
C TYR A 454 3.20 -32.86 -4.70
N ARG A 455 3.59 -33.68 -5.66
CA ARG A 455 4.95 -34.24 -5.72
C ARG A 455 6.00 -33.19 -5.98
N LYS A 456 5.97 -32.55 -7.15
CA LYS A 456 7.04 -31.60 -7.55
C LYS A 456 7.18 -30.43 -6.60
N LYS A 457 6.07 -29.89 -6.12
CA LYS A 457 6.10 -28.81 -5.14
C LYS A 457 6.69 -29.26 -3.81
N THR A 458 6.37 -30.47 -3.33
CA THR A 458 6.91 -30.99 -2.08
C THR A 458 8.41 -31.21 -2.17
N GLU A 459 8.90 -31.82 -3.25
CA GLU A 459 10.35 -31.96 -3.53
C GLU A 459 11.06 -30.61 -3.46
N GLN A 460 10.50 -29.57 -4.12
CA GLN A 460 11.05 -28.22 -4.09
C GLN A 460 11.07 -27.62 -2.67
N ARG A 461 9.99 -27.77 -1.90
CA ARG A 461 9.86 -27.24 -0.53
C ARG A 461 10.81 -27.91 0.46
N ILE A 462 10.95 -29.23 0.36
CA ILE A 462 11.91 -29.97 1.17
C ILE A 462 13.33 -29.52 0.86
N LYS A 463 13.68 -29.36 -0.42
CA LYS A 463 14.98 -28.82 -0.81
C LYS A 463 15.24 -27.45 -0.18
N GLN A 464 14.28 -26.52 -0.25
CA GLN A 464 14.39 -25.21 0.39
C GLN A 464 14.60 -25.29 1.91
N TYR A 465 13.88 -26.20 2.60
CA TYR A 465 14.06 -26.38 4.03
C TYR A 465 15.45 -26.94 4.37
N MET A 466 15.93 -27.93 3.61
CA MET A 466 17.25 -28.55 3.83
C MET A 466 18.39 -27.59 3.55
N GLU A 467 18.31 -26.78 2.52
CA GLU A 467 19.29 -25.70 2.25
C GLU A 467 19.40 -24.73 3.43
N CYS A 468 18.28 -24.30 4.02
CA CYS A 468 18.29 -23.49 5.25
C CYS A 468 18.96 -24.20 6.43
N LYS A 469 18.77 -25.53 6.58
CA LYS A 469 19.43 -26.33 7.62
C LYS A 469 20.93 -26.43 7.43
N ILE A 470 21.39 -26.66 6.21
CA ILE A 470 22.84 -26.71 5.87
C ILE A 470 23.51 -25.39 6.26
N LEU A 471 22.92 -24.25 5.92
CA LEU A 471 23.42 -22.93 6.31
C LEU A 471 23.53 -22.77 7.83
N ARG A 472 22.64 -23.38 8.60
CA ARG A 472 22.64 -23.39 10.07
C ARG A 472 23.53 -24.50 10.68
N LYS A 473 24.22 -25.34 9.87
CA LYS A 473 24.98 -26.50 10.29
C LYS A 473 24.21 -27.55 11.07
N HIS A 474 22.88 -27.66 10.83
CA HIS A 474 22.03 -28.67 11.46
C HIS A 474 21.80 -29.84 10.51
N VAL A 475 22.11 -31.06 10.99
CA VAL A 475 21.82 -32.31 10.28
C VAL A 475 20.34 -32.70 10.53
N GLU A 476 19.72 -33.39 9.56
CA GLU A 476 18.40 -33.98 9.75
C GLU A 476 18.48 -35.07 10.85
N ILE A 477 17.52 -35.02 11.78
CA ILE A 477 17.38 -36.03 12.83
C ILE A 477 16.29 -37.01 12.43
N ASN A 478 16.58 -38.30 12.57
CA ASN A 478 15.68 -39.38 12.09
C ASN A 478 14.74 -39.92 13.16
N SER A 479 14.90 -39.53 14.41
CA SER A 479 14.01 -39.90 15.51
C SER A 479 13.17 -38.73 15.95
N VAL A 480 11.83 -38.90 16.03
CA VAL A 480 10.86 -37.91 16.47
C VAL A 480 9.96 -38.53 17.54
N ASN A 481 9.82 -37.88 18.70
CA ASN A 481 9.06 -38.37 19.85
C ASN A 481 9.39 -39.82 20.23
N ASN A 482 10.69 -40.15 20.23
CA ASN A 482 11.23 -41.50 20.50
C ASN A 482 10.82 -42.58 19.47
N LYS A 483 10.35 -42.20 18.27
CA LYS A 483 10.11 -43.10 17.14
C LYS A 483 11.18 -42.89 16.08
N TYR A 484 11.80 -43.94 15.59
CA TYR A 484 12.68 -43.87 14.44
C TYR A 484 11.88 -43.73 13.15
N CYS A 485 11.90 -42.58 12.52
CA CYS A 485 11.10 -42.31 11.31
C CYS A 485 11.91 -42.49 10.00
N GLY A 486 13.23 -42.69 10.05
CA GLY A 486 14.07 -42.68 8.85
C GLY A 486 14.32 -41.27 8.31
N SER A 487 14.91 -41.16 7.10
CA SER A 487 15.09 -39.85 6.45
C SER A 487 13.77 -39.38 5.81
N ILE A 488 13.65 -38.05 5.61
CA ILE A 488 12.48 -37.52 4.90
C ILE A 488 12.43 -37.99 3.45
N GLN A 489 13.59 -38.24 2.82
CA GLN A 489 13.64 -38.77 1.46
C GLN A 489 13.09 -40.19 1.38
N ASP A 490 13.49 -41.08 2.31
CA ASP A 490 12.93 -42.44 2.35
C ASP A 490 11.41 -42.44 2.52
N LEU A 491 10.87 -41.53 3.34
CA LEU A 491 9.45 -41.38 3.54
C LEU A 491 8.71 -40.93 2.30
N LEU A 492 9.30 -39.95 1.56
CA LEU A 492 8.69 -39.45 0.32
C LEU A 492 8.76 -40.50 -0.81
N ASP A 493 9.82 -41.28 -0.87
CA ASP A 493 9.99 -42.37 -1.85
C ASP A 493 8.98 -43.52 -1.64
N ASN A 494 8.44 -43.65 -0.42
CA ASN A 494 7.39 -44.63 -0.11
C ASN A 494 5.99 -44.19 -0.54
N ILE A 495 5.79 -42.92 -0.93
CA ILE A 495 4.47 -42.43 -1.36
C ILE A 495 4.17 -42.92 -2.78
N ASP A 496 3.15 -43.75 -2.95
CA ASP A 496 2.57 -43.98 -4.27
C ASP A 496 1.61 -42.81 -4.64
N TRP A 497 2.19 -41.78 -5.29
CA TRP A 497 1.47 -40.59 -5.69
C TRP A 497 0.27 -40.86 -6.62
N ASN A 498 0.26 -42.01 -7.34
CA ASN A 498 -0.80 -42.34 -8.25
C ASN A 498 -2.01 -42.97 -7.54
N MET A 499 -1.78 -43.59 -6.39
CA MET A 499 -2.82 -44.25 -5.59
C MET A 499 -3.53 -43.32 -4.62
N LEU A 500 -3.03 -42.07 -4.42
CA LEU A 500 -3.72 -41.13 -3.57
C LEU A 500 -5.10 -40.80 -4.14
N SER A 501 -6.12 -40.88 -3.31
CA SER A 501 -7.51 -40.52 -3.64
C SER A 501 -7.60 -39.05 -4.02
N ARG A 502 -8.41 -38.72 -5.04
CA ARG A 502 -8.54 -37.37 -5.62
C ARG A 502 -9.95 -37.12 -6.14
N ILE A 503 -10.44 -35.91 -5.93
CA ILE A 503 -11.73 -35.43 -6.42
C ILE A 503 -11.60 -34.05 -6.97
N PRO A 504 -11.57 -33.85 -8.32
CA PRO A 504 -11.49 -32.52 -8.89
C PRO A 504 -12.75 -31.70 -8.60
N THR A 505 -12.58 -30.42 -8.29
CA THR A 505 -13.66 -29.47 -8.05
C THR A 505 -13.28 -28.06 -8.53
N ASN A 506 -14.26 -27.26 -8.96
CA ASN A 506 -14.08 -25.82 -9.25
C ASN A 506 -14.19 -24.97 -7.95
N LEU A 507 -14.86 -25.49 -6.92
CA LEU A 507 -15.14 -24.78 -5.67
C LEU A 507 -14.04 -24.96 -4.62
N PHE A 508 -12.85 -25.32 -5.07
CA PHE A 508 -11.66 -25.45 -4.26
C PHE A 508 -11.27 -24.13 -3.59
N HIS A 509 -11.17 -24.11 -2.27
CA HIS A 509 -10.64 -22.96 -1.54
C HIS A 509 -9.11 -22.91 -1.55
N GLY A 510 -8.48 -24.04 -1.27
CA GLY A 510 -7.03 -24.25 -1.34
C GLY A 510 -6.22 -23.75 -0.14
N ASP A 511 -6.88 -23.09 0.80
CA ASP A 511 -6.32 -22.73 2.11
C ASP A 511 -7.42 -22.75 3.17
N LEU A 512 -8.19 -23.86 3.17
CA LEU A 512 -9.36 -24.05 4.01
C LEU A 512 -8.94 -24.36 5.45
N GLN A 513 -8.49 -23.33 6.16
CA GLN A 513 -8.13 -23.35 7.58
C GLN A 513 -9.04 -22.43 8.38
N PHE A 514 -9.24 -22.71 9.64
CA PHE A 514 -10.22 -21.99 10.47
C PHE A 514 -9.93 -20.50 10.68
N ASP A 515 -8.70 -20.05 10.46
CA ASP A 515 -8.36 -18.61 10.46
C ASP A 515 -8.85 -17.88 9.19
N ASN A 516 -9.18 -18.63 8.14
CA ASN A 516 -9.70 -18.12 6.88
C ASN A 516 -11.24 -18.23 6.77
N ILE A 517 -11.92 -18.61 7.85
CA ILE A 517 -13.37 -18.78 7.90
C ILE A 517 -13.94 -17.84 8.94
N ILE A 518 -14.69 -16.84 8.48
CA ILE A 518 -15.40 -15.89 9.33
C ILE A 518 -16.83 -16.39 9.52
N TYR A 519 -17.25 -16.50 10.77
CA TYR A 519 -18.63 -16.77 11.13
C TYR A 519 -19.31 -15.48 11.58
N ASN A 520 -20.46 -15.19 10.99
CA ASN A 520 -21.29 -14.07 11.35
C ASN A 520 -22.54 -14.56 12.10
N ASN A 521 -22.66 -14.16 13.36
CA ASN A 521 -23.80 -14.53 14.23
C ASN A 521 -25.14 -13.96 13.73
N ASP A 522 -25.15 -12.78 13.07
CA ASP A 522 -26.37 -12.10 12.69
C ASP A 522 -27.15 -12.83 11.58
N ASN A 523 -26.42 -13.48 10.66
CA ASN A 523 -27.01 -14.23 9.56
C ASN A 523 -26.75 -15.74 9.61
N ASP A 524 -26.12 -16.22 10.70
CA ASP A 524 -25.75 -17.63 10.91
C ASP A 524 -24.95 -18.24 9.76
N GLY A 525 -24.09 -17.42 9.12
CA GLY A 525 -23.41 -17.73 7.87
C GLY A 525 -21.90 -17.79 7.97
N PHE A 526 -21.29 -18.56 7.05
CA PHE A 526 -19.85 -18.64 6.89
C PHE A 526 -19.40 -17.84 5.66
N THR A 527 -18.31 -17.06 5.81
CA THR A 527 -17.65 -16.37 4.71
C THR A 527 -16.19 -16.75 4.68
N MET A 528 -15.72 -17.24 3.54
CA MET A 528 -14.33 -17.65 3.36
C MET A 528 -13.49 -16.49 2.84
N ILE A 529 -12.26 -16.36 3.36
CA ILE A 529 -11.27 -15.37 2.93
C ILE A 529 -9.96 -16.05 2.55
N ASP A 530 -9.08 -15.36 1.83
CA ASP A 530 -7.72 -15.84 1.51
C ASP A 530 -7.66 -17.15 0.69
N TRP A 531 -8.57 -17.28 -0.28
CA TRP A 531 -8.54 -18.39 -1.22
C TRP A 531 -7.27 -18.45 -2.07
N ARG A 532 -6.89 -19.62 -2.49
CA ARG A 532 -5.67 -19.87 -3.26
C ARG A 532 -5.82 -19.46 -4.73
N ASP A 533 -4.69 -19.10 -5.36
CA ASP A 533 -4.65 -18.63 -6.75
C ASP A 533 -4.85 -19.77 -7.76
N ASP A 534 -4.22 -20.93 -7.53
CA ASP A 534 -4.19 -22.07 -8.43
C ASP A 534 -4.01 -23.41 -7.72
N PHE A 535 -4.23 -24.48 -8.48
CA PHE A 535 -3.87 -25.85 -8.14
C PHE A 535 -3.03 -26.46 -9.28
N GLY A 536 -1.73 -26.67 -9.04
CA GLY A 536 -0.81 -27.23 -10.02
C GLY A 536 -0.65 -26.39 -11.30
N GLY A 537 -0.91 -25.07 -11.21
CA GLY A 537 -0.86 -24.11 -12.32
C GLY A 537 -2.24 -23.82 -12.95
N SER A 538 -3.31 -24.50 -12.55
CA SER A 538 -4.67 -24.23 -13.04
C SER A 538 -5.48 -23.40 -12.04
N PRO A 539 -6.08 -22.28 -12.45
CA PRO A 539 -7.04 -21.53 -11.62
C PRO A 539 -8.44 -22.15 -11.61
N ASP A 540 -8.74 -23.09 -12.52
CA ASP A 540 -10.09 -23.58 -12.77
C ASP A 540 -10.45 -24.78 -11.90
N PHE A 541 -9.45 -25.54 -11.49
CA PHE A 541 -9.63 -26.79 -10.75
C PHE A 541 -8.82 -26.82 -9.47
N GLY A 542 -9.24 -27.64 -8.52
CA GLY A 542 -8.54 -28.03 -7.32
C GLY A 542 -8.98 -29.40 -6.85
N ASP A 543 -8.49 -29.84 -5.70
CA ASP A 543 -8.76 -31.15 -5.13
C ASP A 543 -9.52 -31.03 -3.81
N VAL A 544 -10.66 -31.71 -3.71
CA VAL A 544 -11.42 -31.82 -2.45
C VAL A 544 -10.55 -32.40 -1.33
N TYR A 545 -9.70 -33.38 -1.64
CA TYR A 545 -8.80 -33.96 -0.65
C TYR A 545 -7.77 -32.97 -0.08
N TYR A 546 -7.38 -31.96 -0.86
CA TYR A 546 -6.50 -30.92 -0.33
C TYR A 546 -7.22 -30.01 0.67
N ASP A 547 -8.47 -29.61 0.38
CA ASP A 547 -9.28 -28.83 1.33
C ASP A 547 -9.57 -29.62 2.60
N LEU A 548 -9.87 -30.92 2.48
CA LEU A 548 -10.03 -31.86 3.62
C LEU A 548 -8.73 -31.94 4.45
N ALA A 549 -7.57 -32.07 3.78
CA ALA A 549 -6.29 -32.15 4.46
C ALA A 549 -5.90 -30.83 5.15
N LYS A 550 -6.26 -29.68 4.56
CA LYS A 550 -6.10 -28.37 5.22
C LYS A 550 -6.96 -28.26 6.47
N LEU A 551 -8.21 -28.69 6.41
CA LEU A 551 -9.09 -28.77 7.59
C LEU A 551 -8.56 -29.73 8.63
N TYR A 552 -8.09 -30.91 8.22
CA TYR A 552 -7.51 -31.91 9.13
C TYR A 552 -6.32 -31.30 9.90
N GLY A 553 -5.42 -30.60 9.20
CA GLY A 553 -4.32 -29.88 9.82
C GLY A 553 -4.78 -28.79 10.80
N SER A 554 -5.92 -28.15 10.52
CA SER A 554 -6.52 -27.13 11.39
C SER A 554 -7.10 -27.70 12.69
N PHE A 555 -7.57 -28.94 12.69
CA PHE A 555 -7.95 -29.65 13.92
C PHE A 555 -6.73 -30.04 14.75
N LEU A 556 -5.59 -30.30 14.11
CA LEU A 556 -4.36 -30.70 14.82
C LEU A 556 -3.62 -29.54 15.45
N ILE A 557 -3.64 -28.38 14.79
CA ILE A 557 -2.83 -27.21 15.20
C ILE A 557 -3.64 -25.94 15.00
N ASN A 558 -3.76 -25.09 16.03
CA ASN A 558 -4.21 -23.72 15.87
C ASN A 558 -3.07 -22.84 15.33
N TYR A 559 -3.00 -22.63 14.02
CA TYR A 559 -1.95 -21.85 13.36
C TYR A 559 -1.85 -20.40 13.85
N ARG A 560 -2.95 -19.79 14.29
CA ARG A 560 -2.98 -18.43 14.80
C ARG A 560 -2.19 -18.30 16.10
N GLU A 561 -2.43 -19.22 17.04
CA GLU A 561 -1.69 -19.25 18.30
C GLU A 561 -0.22 -19.56 18.10
N MET A 562 0.10 -20.51 17.22
CA MET A 562 1.48 -20.92 16.95
C MET A 562 2.33 -19.75 16.41
N ARG A 563 1.76 -18.95 15.54
CA ARG A 563 2.46 -17.78 14.96
C ARG A 563 2.65 -16.65 15.97
N ASN A 564 1.69 -16.43 16.85
CA ASN A 564 1.67 -15.26 17.73
C ASN A 564 2.40 -15.49 19.05
N ASN A 565 2.37 -16.71 19.58
CA ASN A 565 2.76 -16.98 20.98
C ASN A 565 3.93 -17.95 21.12
N ASN A 566 4.56 -18.40 20.02
CA ASN A 566 5.61 -19.42 20.02
C ASN A 566 5.21 -20.71 20.77
N ASN A 567 3.93 -21.07 20.72
CA ASN A 567 3.35 -22.21 21.44
C ASN A 567 3.79 -23.58 20.88
N ALA A 568 4.46 -23.61 19.75
CA ALA A 568 5.04 -24.80 19.15
C ALA A 568 6.57 -24.68 19.13
N SER A 569 7.26 -25.63 19.71
CA SER A 569 8.71 -25.66 19.77
C SER A 569 9.24 -27.10 19.66
N ILE A 570 10.51 -27.24 19.45
CA ILE A 570 11.23 -28.53 19.47
C ILE A 570 12.32 -28.50 20.54
N SER A 571 12.57 -29.64 21.15
CA SER A 571 13.79 -29.90 21.92
C SER A 571 14.54 -31.09 21.30
N ILE A 572 15.88 -30.98 21.26
CA ILE A 572 16.75 -31.99 20.65
C ILE A 572 17.64 -32.55 21.74
N TRP A 573 17.55 -33.87 21.94
CA TRP A 573 18.37 -34.61 22.89
C TRP A 573 18.69 -36.00 22.39
N ASP A 574 19.94 -36.38 22.45
CA ASP A 574 20.45 -37.73 22.09
C ASP A 574 19.92 -38.25 20.72
N GLY A 575 20.02 -37.38 19.70
CA GLY A 575 19.57 -37.72 18.34
C GLY A 575 18.04 -37.89 18.17
N ASN A 576 17.25 -37.44 19.14
CA ASN A 576 15.79 -37.43 19.08
C ASN A 576 15.25 -36.00 19.12
N VAL A 577 14.21 -35.74 18.34
CA VAL A 577 13.44 -34.51 18.38
C VAL A 577 12.16 -34.75 19.16
N SER A 578 11.97 -34.01 20.26
CA SER A 578 10.71 -33.98 20.99
C SER A 578 9.89 -32.76 20.54
N LEU A 579 8.64 -32.99 20.13
CA LEU A 579 7.71 -31.97 19.71
C LEU A 579 6.91 -31.45 20.90
N ASN A 580 6.96 -30.15 21.17
CA ASN A 580 6.23 -29.51 22.24
C ASN A 580 5.16 -28.59 21.64
N LEU A 581 3.91 -28.80 22.05
CA LEU A 581 2.77 -28.00 21.64
C LEU A 581 2.00 -27.59 22.90
N ILE A 582 1.81 -26.29 23.09
CA ILE A 582 0.93 -25.72 24.10
C ILE A 582 -0.34 -25.26 23.37
N ASP A 583 -1.45 -25.97 23.58
CA ASP A 583 -2.72 -25.70 22.91
C ASP A 583 -3.69 -25.06 23.91
N HIS A 584 -4.15 -23.85 23.59
CA HIS A 584 -5.10 -23.08 24.39
C HIS A 584 -6.51 -23.07 23.77
N SER A 585 -6.78 -23.96 22.82
CA SER A 585 -8.08 -24.07 22.13
C SER A 585 -8.87 -25.29 22.62
N PRO A 586 -9.62 -25.20 23.74
CA PRO A 586 -10.30 -26.35 24.33
C PRO A 586 -11.30 -27.02 23.39
N GLY A 587 -11.96 -26.27 22.49
CA GLY A 587 -12.87 -26.84 21.51
C GLY A 587 -12.16 -27.72 20.45
N LEU A 588 -10.98 -27.33 20.01
CA LEU A 588 -10.15 -28.16 19.11
C LEU A 588 -9.62 -29.39 19.82
N VAL A 589 -9.18 -29.24 21.09
CA VAL A 589 -8.67 -30.35 21.92
C VAL A 589 -9.76 -31.42 22.07
N GLU A 590 -11.00 -31.02 22.40
CA GLU A 590 -12.15 -31.96 22.53
C GLU A 590 -12.40 -32.73 21.22
N LEU A 591 -12.40 -32.03 20.07
CA LEU A 591 -12.66 -32.69 18.78
C LEU A 591 -11.54 -33.63 18.35
N ARG A 592 -10.29 -33.27 18.64
CA ARG A 592 -9.11 -34.11 18.38
C ARG A 592 -9.13 -35.37 19.25
N ASP A 593 -9.31 -35.25 20.56
CA ASP A 593 -9.28 -36.35 21.50
C ASP A 593 -10.45 -37.35 21.30
N SER A 594 -11.60 -36.85 20.84
CA SER A 594 -12.74 -37.68 20.47
C SER A 594 -12.60 -38.34 19.11
N HIS A 595 -11.57 -38.03 18.32
CA HIS A 595 -11.42 -38.46 16.92
C HIS A 595 -12.67 -38.17 16.09
N TRP A 596 -13.34 -37.06 16.36
CA TRP A 596 -14.60 -36.74 15.70
C TRP A 596 -14.44 -36.62 14.19
N PHE A 597 -13.42 -35.93 13.72
CA PHE A 597 -13.23 -35.67 12.29
C PHE A 597 -12.81 -36.94 11.53
N ASP A 598 -12.00 -37.85 12.13
CA ASP A 598 -11.66 -39.13 11.56
C ASP A 598 -12.95 -39.95 11.28
N LYS A 599 -13.84 -40.06 12.28
CA LYS A 599 -15.12 -40.78 12.18
C LYS A 599 -16.05 -40.12 11.14
N TRP A 600 -16.05 -38.80 11.06
CA TRP A 600 -16.84 -38.08 10.07
C TRP A 600 -16.34 -38.35 8.64
N ILE A 601 -15.02 -38.30 8.38
CA ILE A 601 -14.38 -38.62 7.11
C ILE A 601 -14.77 -40.03 6.64
N GLU A 602 -14.63 -41.02 7.51
CA GLU A 602 -14.96 -42.41 7.21
C GLU A 602 -16.46 -42.60 6.93
N SER A 603 -17.33 -41.97 7.71
CA SER A 603 -18.79 -42.07 7.53
C SER A 603 -19.27 -41.42 6.22
N HIS A 604 -18.50 -40.50 5.63
CA HIS A 604 -18.79 -39.87 4.34
C HIS A 604 -18.03 -40.50 3.16
N ASN A 605 -17.42 -41.67 3.37
CA ASN A 605 -16.68 -42.45 2.37
C ASN A 605 -15.47 -41.72 1.77
N PHE A 606 -14.83 -40.82 2.51
CA PHE A 606 -13.54 -40.27 2.14
C PHE A 606 -12.41 -41.19 2.63
N ASP A 607 -11.30 -41.20 1.87
CA ASP A 607 -10.11 -41.96 2.23
C ASP A 607 -9.27 -41.18 3.28
N LEU A 608 -9.43 -41.57 4.54
CA LEU A 608 -8.71 -40.97 5.67
C LEU A 608 -7.20 -41.16 5.56
N HIS A 609 -6.73 -42.26 4.97
CA HIS A 609 -5.30 -42.48 4.77
C HIS A 609 -4.68 -41.44 3.83
N THR A 610 -5.30 -41.20 2.67
CA THR A 610 -4.90 -40.10 1.76
C THR A 610 -4.91 -38.74 2.47
N ILE A 611 -5.93 -38.41 3.25
CA ILE A 611 -6.05 -37.15 3.98
C ILE A 611 -4.87 -36.96 4.95
N LYS A 612 -4.50 -38.01 5.70
CA LYS A 612 -3.38 -37.98 6.63
C LYS A 612 -2.03 -37.79 5.91
N ILE A 613 -1.80 -38.46 4.79
CA ILE A 613 -0.61 -38.25 3.95
C ILE A 613 -0.56 -36.82 3.45
N LEU A 614 -1.65 -36.31 2.87
CA LEU A 614 -1.69 -34.94 2.34
C LEU A 614 -1.50 -33.86 3.44
N THR A 615 -2.04 -34.11 4.64
CA THR A 615 -1.81 -33.22 5.81
C THR A 615 -0.33 -33.19 6.19
N SER A 616 0.32 -34.38 6.20
CA SER A 616 1.77 -34.47 6.47
C SER A 616 2.57 -33.67 5.44
N ILE A 617 2.23 -33.83 4.16
CA ILE A 617 2.84 -33.08 3.04
C ILE A 617 2.59 -31.56 3.18
N ILE A 618 1.41 -31.16 3.62
CA ILE A 618 1.07 -29.74 3.87
C ILE A 618 1.99 -29.16 4.96
N PHE A 619 2.20 -29.86 6.07
CA PHE A 619 3.11 -29.40 7.13
C PHE A 619 4.54 -29.28 6.63
N LEU A 620 5.05 -30.27 5.90
CA LEU A 620 6.37 -30.24 5.26
C LEU A 620 6.50 -29.05 4.30
N ASN A 621 5.48 -28.78 3.46
CA ASN A 621 5.47 -27.69 2.48
C ASN A 621 5.37 -26.32 3.14
N MET A 622 4.73 -26.19 4.30
CA MET A 622 4.62 -24.95 5.06
C MET A 622 5.91 -24.65 5.83
N SER A 623 6.66 -25.67 6.25
CA SER A 623 7.87 -25.52 7.05
C SER A 623 8.82 -24.44 6.54
N PRO A 624 9.31 -24.41 5.28
CA PRO A 624 10.25 -23.39 4.83
C PRO A 624 9.68 -21.96 4.77
N LEU A 625 8.37 -21.80 4.91
CA LEU A 625 7.66 -20.50 4.83
C LEU A 625 7.50 -19.81 6.18
N HIS A 626 7.90 -20.44 7.27
CA HIS A 626 7.76 -19.90 8.62
C HIS A 626 9.11 -19.66 9.28
N GLU A 627 9.10 -18.85 10.35
CA GLU A 627 10.26 -18.60 11.19
C GLU A 627 10.39 -19.67 12.27
N LEU A 628 11.59 -19.73 12.89
CA LEU A 628 11.84 -20.58 14.06
C LEU A 628 11.03 -20.06 15.27
N PRO A 629 10.59 -20.94 16.16
CA PRO A 629 10.73 -22.39 16.18
C PRO A 629 9.68 -23.15 15.36
N PHE A 630 8.63 -22.47 14.91
CA PHE A 630 7.47 -23.09 14.22
C PHE A 630 7.86 -23.80 12.92
N LYS A 631 8.83 -23.27 12.19
CA LYS A 631 9.44 -23.88 11.02
C LYS A 631 9.87 -25.32 11.25
N ASP A 632 10.68 -25.57 12.28
CA ASP A 632 11.18 -26.92 12.58
C ASP A 632 10.11 -27.81 13.19
N TYR A 633 9.18 -27.24 13.97
CA TYR A 633 8.02 -27.99 14.48
C TYR A 633 7.20 -28.60 13.33
N LEU A 634 6.83 -27.80 12.33
CA LEU A 634 6.07 -28.27 11.17
C LEU A 634 6.80 -29.36 10.39
N PHE A 635 8.11 -29.22 10.19
CA PHE A 635 8.91 -30.22 9.49
C PHE A 635 8.87 -31.57 10.23
N TYR A 636 9.21 -31.59 11.50
CA TYR A 636 9.27 -32.83 12.25
C TYR A 636 7.91 -33.41 12.56
N ARG A 637 6.87 -32.58 12.73
CA ARG A 637 5.49 -33.07 12.85
C ARG A 637 4.99 -33.72 11.57
N GLY A 638 5.26 -33.10 10.42
CA GLY A 638 4.95 -33.67 9.11
C GLY A 638 5.70 -34.99 8.86
N LYS A 639 6.98 -35.06 9.24
CA LYS A 639 7.81 -36.28 9.15
C LYS A 639 7.26 -37.41 10.02
N GLU A 640 6.91 -37.15 11.28
CA GLU A 640 6.31 -38.13 12.19
C GLU A 640 4.98 -38.65 11.64
N MET A 641 4.09 -37.75 11.24
CA MET A 641 2.77 -38.15 10.71
C MET A 641 2.88 -38.97 9.44
N LEU A 642 3.79 -38.61 8.53
CA LEU A 642 3.99 -39.36 7.30
C LEU A 642 4.53 -40.77 7.58
N HIS A 643 5.45 -40.92 8.55
CA HIS A 643 5.91 -42.21 9.01
C HIS A 643 4.76 -43.07 9.58
N ASP A 644 3.88 -42.47 10.39
CA ASP A 644 2.73 -43.19 11.00
C ASP A 644 1.71 -43.65 9.96
N CYS A 645 1.66 -43.05 8.76
CA CYS A 645 0.81 -43.51 7.65
C CYS A 645 1.30 -44.83 7.00
N TYR A 646 2.58 -45.17 7.12
CA TYR A 646 3.17 -46.39 6.50
C TYR A 646 3.52 -47.52 7.50
N ARG A 647 3.03 -47.44 8.71
CA ARG A 647 3.05 -48.47 9.71
C ARG A 647 1.72 -49.20 9.77
#